data_1799139ad4af4c88fb343e9ed54e4335
#
_entry.id   1799139ad4af4c88fb343e9ed54e4335
#
_cell.length_a   1.000
_cell.length_b   1.000
_cell.length_c   1.000
_cell.angle_alpha   90.00
_cell.angle_beta   90.00
_cell.angle_gamma   90.00
#
_symmetry.space_group_name_H-M   'P 1'
#
loop_
_entity.id
_entity.type
_entity.pdbx_description
1 polymer ?
#
loop_
_entity_poly.entity_id
_entity_poly.type
_entity_poly.pdbx_seq_one_letter_code
_entity_poly.pdbx_strand_id
1 'polypeptide(L)'
;ELAGMENVCLMPRTTVTGAYDQGTYGALERVGLHKAADGHLPRECFWRIVARRSILAAGALERPIAFPDNDRPGIMNAGAVRAYLNRWGVAAGKRVAVYGNNDGAHQTARDLMDAGVEVAAVIDSREDVKVSGDFPVYAGAQVTATKGRHALESITITHGGGTRVIRTDCLAMSGGWNPTVHLTCHMNGRPTWNAQIASFVPTPESIPGLVTAGACNGAFSTADCLAEGAAVAADVASGLGLQPKVTVPSADSTAYAITPLWSVEGKGRKWIDFQNDVHIKDIKLAAQENFRSVEHMKRYTTQGMATDQGKNSNTAALAVLADATGRGIAETGITTYRPPYVPTSIAAMGAGGRGAGFAPQRFMTSDQASRDRGAPMIEAGLWYRPSYFPKPGETTWRQSCDREVGYVREAVGICDVSTLGKIDVQGPDAAAFLDFVYTNTMSTLPVGKVRYGLMLREDGHVMDDGTCARFGEGHFVITTTTAAAALVMRHLEFVAQGLRPDLDVQLVSVTEQWAQFGVVGPKSRDLLNDLLDAPISDETLPYMGHQAAQVMGARGRLFRISFSGEHAYELAVPARFGEALYRVLVARAEMLGGGAYGMEALNVLRIEKGHITHAEIHGRTTAFDIGFDKMISRKKDCVGQKMAAREGMVEESREQLVGL
;
A
#
# COMPACT_ATOMS: atom_id res chain seq x y z
N GLU A 1 -26.83 -13.63 7.92
CA GLU A 1 -27.53 -12.82 6.91
C GLU A 1 -26.52 -12.29 5.86
N LEU A 2 -25.52 -11.49 6.25
CA LEU A 2 -24.53 -10.93 5.31
C LEU A 2 -23.78 -12.00 4.48
N ALA A 3 -23.41 -13.12 5.09
CA ALA A 3 -22.69 -14.20 4.41
C ALA A 3 -23.51 -14.88 3.29
N GLY A 4 -24.82 -14.67 3.26
CA GLY A 4 -25.70 -15.19 2.22
C GLY A 4 -25.99 -14.21 1.09
N MET A 5 -25.40 -13.02 1.10
CA MET A 5 -25.58 -11.99 0.07
C MET A 5 -24.48 -12.11 -0.98
N GLU A 6 -24.85 -12.30 -2.25
CA GLU A 6 -23.89 -12.47 -3.36
C GLU A 6 -22.99 -11.26 -3.60
N ASN A 7 -23.45 -10.06 -3.22
CA ASN A 7 -22.70 -8.81 -3.36
C ASN A 7 -21.89 -8.44 -2.12
N VAL A 8 -21.77 -9.33 -1.12
CA VAL A 8 -21.04 -9.09 0.13
C VAL A 8 -19.89 -10.08 0.28
N CYS A 9 -18.68 -9.56 0.40
CA CYS A 9 -17.50 -10.34 0.72
C CYS A 9 -17.07 -10.08 2.19
N LEU A 10 -17.19 -11.12 3.03
CA LEU A 10 -16.73 -11.08 4.41
C LEU A 10 -15.30 -11.60 4.48
N MET A 11 -14.39 -10.81 5.03
CA MET A 11 -12.98 -11.15 5.19
C MET A 11 -12.63 -11.31 6.68
N PRO A 12 -12.99 -12.43 7.33
CA PRO A 12 -12.63 -12.68 8.73
C PRO A 12 -11.10 -12.87 8.87
N ARG A 13 -10.56 -12.59 10.06
CA ARG A 13 -9.12 -12.64 10.36
C ARG A 13 -8.25 -11.78 9.46
N THR A 14 -8.83 -10.72 8.89
CA THR A 14 -8.16 -9.77 8.01
C THR A 14 -8.04 -8.43 8.70
N THR A 15 -6.83 -7.89 8.74
CA THR A 15 -6.55 -6.57 9.33
C THR A 15 -6.13 -5.62 8.23
N VAL A 16 -6.83 -4.50 8.09
CA VAL A 16 -6.38 -3.40 7.23
C VAL A 16 -5.16 -2.77 7.87
N THR A 17 -4.01 -2.90 7.22
CA THR A 17 -2.71 -2.48 7.73
C THR A 17 -2.31 -1.09 7.28
N GLY A 18 -2.88 -0.61 6.17
CA GLY A 18 -2.56 0.71 5.63
C GLY A 18 -3.66 1.29 4.76
N ALA A 19 -3.76 2.61 4.76
CA ALA A 19 -4.55 3.39 3.83
C ALA A 19 -3.61 4.25 2.99
N TYR A 20 -3.84 4.28 1.68
CA TYR A 20 -2.99 4.90 0.69
C TYR A 20 -3.82 5.73 -0.28
N ASP A 21 -3.15 6.47 -1.15
CA ASP A 21 -3.77 7.33 -2.14
C ASP A 21 -4.84 6.59 -2.97
N GLN A 22 -5.83 7.34 -3.41
CA GLN A 22 -6.84 6.90 -4.38
C GLN A 22 -7.71 5.72 -3.91
N GLY A 23 -8.05 5.70 -2.60
CA GLY A 23 -8.92 4.66 -2.04
C GLY A 23 -8.27 3.27 -2.01
N THR A 24 -6.94 3.22 -1.99
CA THR A 24 -6.18 1.96 -1.90
C THR A 24 -5.90 1.61 -0.44
N TYR A 25 -6.14 0.35 -0.09
CA TYR A 25 -5.90 -0.20 1.25
C TYR A 25 -5.06 -1.48 1.14
N GLY A 26 -4.09 -1.61 2.05
CA GLY A 26 -3.39 -2.87 2.28
C GLY A 26 -4.05 -3.63 3.43
N ALA A 27 -4.29 -4.93 3.24
CA ALA A 27 -4.88 -5.76 4.28
C ALA A 27 -4.16 -7.10 4.39
N LEU A 28 -3.88 -7.55 5.60
CA LEU A 28 -3.25 -8.84 5.88
C LEU A 28 -4.30 -9.82 6.40
N GLU A 29 -4.57 -10.86 5.62
CA GLU A 29 -5.40 -11.99 5.99
C GLU A 29 -4.56 -13.12 6.54
N ARG A 30 -4.95 -13.65 7.70
CA ARG A 30 -4.37 -14.85 8.31
C ARG A 30 -5.17 -16.08 7.89
N VAL A 31 -4.87 -16.59 6.68
CA VAL A 31 -5.64 -17.69 6.04
C VAL A 31 -5.47 -18.99 6.81
N GLY A 32 -4.24 -19.46 6.95
CA GLY A 32 -3.92 -20.75 7.57
C GLY A 32 -2.99 -20.65 8.78
N LEU A 33 -2.65 -19.44 9.26
CA LEU A 33 -1.68 -19.25 10.34
C LEU A 33 -2.12 -19.88 11.67
N HIS A 34 -3.42 -20.00 11.90
CA HIS A 34 -4.05 -20.53 13.12
C HIS A 34 -4.34 -22.04 13.06
N LYS A 35 -3.95 -22.72 11.99
CA LYS A 35 -4.19 -24.16 11.74
C LYS A 35 -2.86 -24.88 11.49
N ALA A 36 -2.92 -26.22 11.52
CA ALA A 36 -1.85 -27.04 10.97
C ALA A 36 -1.60 -26.67 9.50
N ALA A 37 -0.34 -26.74 9.06
CA ALA A 37 0.01 -26.39 7.69
C ALA A 37 -0.74 -27.29 6.70
N ASP A 38 -1.53 -26.64 5.84
CA ASP A 38 -2.14 -27.27 4.67
C ASP A 38 -1.29 -26.83 3.46
N GLY A 39 -0.72 -27.80 2.76
CA GLY A 39 0.20 -27.52 1.63
C GLY A 39 -0.43 -26.77 0.45
N HIS A 40 -1.76 -26.68 0.42
CA HIS A 40 -2.53 -26.06 -0.67
C HIS A 40 -2.98 -24.63 -0.34
N LEU A 41 -2.90 -24.20 0.92
CA LEU A 41 -3.33 -22.86 1.34
C LEU A 41 -2.15 -22.01 1.81
N PRO A 42 -2.12 -20.71 1.46
CA PRO A 42 -1.15 -19.79 2.03
C PRO A 42 -1.40 -19.67 3.54
N ARG A 43 -0.36 -19.38 4.30
CA ARG A 43 -0.49 -19.06 5.73
C ARG A 43 -1.08 -17.68 5.93
N GLU A 44 -0.65 -16.74 5.12
CA GLU A 44 -1.09 -15.35 5.10
C GLU A 44 -1.26 -14.89 3.64
N CYS A 45 -2.19 -13.97 3.42
CA CYS A 45 -2.39 -13.31 2.15
C CYS A 45 -2.40 -11.79 2.36
N PHE A 46 -1.59 -11.07 1.58
CA PHE A 46 -1.60 -9.62 1.58
C PHE A 46 -2.48 -9.12 0.43
N TRP A 47 -3.57 -8.46 0.78
CA TRP A 47 -4.55 -7.92 -0.15
C TRP A 47 -4.27 -6.46 -0.46
N ARG A 48 -4.38 -6.10 -1.72
CA ARG A 48 -4.54 -4.72 -2.16
C ARG A 48 -6.02 -4.49 -2.52
N ILE A 49 -6.70 -3.68 -1.74
CA ILE A 49 -8.11 -3.38 -1.90
C ILE A 49 -8.24 -1.95 -2.44
N VAL A 50 -8.97 -1.78 -3.53
CA VAL A 50 -9.28 -0.46 -4.10
C VAL A 50 -10.77 -0.20 -3.97
N ALA A 51 -11.14 0.86 -3.27
CA ALA A 51 -12.52 1.18 -2.95
C ALA A 51 -12.93 2.57 -3.45
N ARG A 52 -14.12 2.68 -4.05
CA ARG A 52 -14.69 3.98 -4.42
C ARG A 52 -15.08 4.82 -3.21
N ARG A 53 -15.56 4.16 -2.16
CA ARG A 53 -15.89 4.74 -0.86
C ARG A 53 -15.53 3.75 0.24
N SER A 54 -15.12 4.26 1.38
CA SER A 54 -14.75 3.45 2.54
C SER A 54 -15.36 4.02 3.80
N ILE A 55 -15.84 3.15 4.67
CA ILE A 55 -16.34 3.51 6.00
C ILE A 55 -15.43 2.87 7.03
N LEU A 56 -14.75 3.69 7.84
CA LEU A 56 -13.90 3.24 8.93
C LEU A 56 -14.72 3.16 10.22
N ALA A 57 -15.05 1.96 10.65
CA ALA A 57 -15.75 1.68 11.90
C ALA A 57 -14.87 0.83 12.83
N ALA A 58 -13.61 1.27 13.04
CA ALA A 58 -12.57 0.52 13.74
C ALA A 58 -12.62 0.65 15.27
N GLY A 59 -13.63 1.32 15.82
CA GLY A 59 -13.82 1.44 17.26
C GLY A 59 -12.80 2.35 17.96
N ALA A 60 -12.58 2.12 19.25
CA ALA A 60 -11.65 2.87 20.08
C ALA A 60 -10.84 1.91 20.96
N LEU A 61 -9.67 2.35 21.39
CA LEU A 61 -8.78 1.62 22.29
C LEU A 61 -8.80 2.26 23.68
N GLU A 62 -8.96 1.45 24.71
CA GLU A 62 -8.91 1.94 26.10
C GLU A 62 -7.50 2.33 26.48
N ARG A 63 -7.33 3.46 27.15
CA ARG A 63 -6.03 3.93 27.64
C ARG A 63 -5.89 3.73 29.15
N PRO A 64 -4.66 3.47 29.64
CA PRO A 64 -4.36 3.39 31.05
C PRO A 64 -4.32 4.78 31.72
N ILE A 65 -4.32 4.79 33.07
CA ILE A 65 -3.96 5.92 33.91
C ILE A 65 -2.55 5.67 34.45
N ALA A 66 -1.67 6.68 34.41
CA ALA A 66 -0.32 6.55 34.99
C ALA A 66 -0.33 6.87 36.48
N PHE A 67 -0.14 5.85 37.32
CA PHE A 67 -0.02 5.97 38.78
C PHE A 67 1.20 5.17 39.28
N PRO A 68 1.68 5.34 40.53
CA PRO A 68 2.87 4.69 41.01
C PRO A 68 2.83 3.17 40.88
N ASP A 69 3.88 2.59 40.24
CA ASP A 69 4.09 1.18 39.97
C ASP A 69 2.89 0.48 39.29
N ASN A 70 2.34 1.16 38.25
CA ASN A 70 1.19 0.71 37.45
C ASN A 70 1.54 -0.42 36.45
N ASP A 71 2.77 -0.91 36.46
CA ASP A 71 3.26 -2.06 35.67
C ASP A 71 3.18 -3.39 36.44
N ARG A 72 2.69 -3.37 37.68
CA ARG A 72 2.63 -4.58 38.53
C ARG A 72 1.67 -5.62 37.90
N PRO A 73 2.08 -6.92 37.81
CA PRO A 73 1.19 -7.99 37.38
C PRO A 73 -0.11 -8.04 38.19
N GLY A 74 -1.24 -8.11 37.48
CA GLY A 74 -2.59 -7.99 38.08
C GLY A 74 -3.23 -6.61 37.80
N ILE A 75 -2.49 -5.64 37.22
CA ILE A 75 -3.05 -4.37 36.77
C ILE A 75 -3.34 -4.47 35.27
N MET A 76 -4.59 -4.26 34.87
CA MET A 76 -5.08 -4.45 33.51
C MET A 76 -6.05 -3.33 33.13
N ASN A 77 -6.22 -3.08 31.82
CA ASN A 77 -7.31 -2.24 31.36
C ASN A 77 -8.67 -2.89 31.66
N ALA A 78 -9.65 -2.10 32.06
CA ALA A 78 -10.99 -2.57 32.43
C ALA A 78 -11.71 -3.27 31.27
N GLY A 79 -11.57 -2.76 30.05
CA GLY A 79 -12.08 -3.39 28.85
C GLY A 79 -11.47 -4.76 28.56
N ALA A 80 -10.19 -4.96 28.90
CA ALA A 80 -9.56 -6.28 28.80
C ALA A 80 -10.13 -7.26 29.84
N VAL A 81 -10.32 -6.81 31.06
CA VAL A 81 -10.97 -7.63 32.13
C VAL A 81 -12.37 -8.06 31.71
N ARG A 82 -13.17 -7.14 31.15
CA ARG A 82 -14.51 -7.44 30.59
C ARG A 82 -14.45 -8.41 29.40
N ALA A 83 -13.46 -8.26 28.51
CA ALA A 83 -13.30 -9.16 27.37
C ALA A 83 -12.98 -10.58 27.83
N TYR A 84 -12.09 -10.77 28.79
CA TYR A 84 -11.82 -12.08 29.39
C TYR A 84 -13.07 -12.68 30.02
N LEU A 85 -13.83 -11.89 30.79
CA LEU A 85 -15.03 -12.33 31.46
C LEU A 85 -16.13 -12.72 30.46
N ASN A 86 -16.55 -11.78 29.62
CA ASN A 86 -17.75 -11.92 28.79
C ASN A 86 -17.54 -12.78 27.56
N ARG A 87 -16.32 -12.81 27.01
CA ARG A 87 -16.03 -13.55 25.77
C ARG A 87 -15.48 -14.96 26.03
N TRP A 88 -14.70 -15.13 27.09
CA TRP A 88 -14.03 -16.41 27.37
C TRP A 88 -14.43 -17.04 28.71
N GLY A 89 -15.28 -16.40 29.50
CA GLY A 89 -15.71 -16.91 30.80
C GLY A 89 -14.59 -17.00 31.83
N VAL A 90 -13.58 -16.12 31.73
CA VAL A 90 -12.38 -16.13 32.59
C VAL A 90 -12.34 -14.87 33.43
N ALA A 91 -12.31 -15.02 34.77
CA ALA A 91 -12.08 -13.92 35.68
C ALA A 91 -10.59 -13.58 35.74
N ALA A 92 -10.23 -12.31 35.62
CA ALA A 92 -8.86 -11.82 35.67
C ALA A 92 -8.27 -11.82 37.11
N GLY A 93 -9.11 -11.94 38.13
CA GLY A 93 -8.78 -12.03 39.54
C GLY A 93 -9.95 -12.57 40.32
N LYS A 94 -9.69 -12.99 41.58
CA LYS A 94 -10.74 -13.44 42.51
C LYS A 94 -11.43 -12.27 43.21
N ARG A 95 -10.67 -11.21 43.43
CA ARG A 95 -11.10 -9.99 44.12
C ARG A 95 -10.62 -8.77 43.37
N VAL A 96 -11.48 -8.23 42.50
CA VAL A 96 -11.13 -7.19 41.53
C VAL A 96 -11.51 -5.80 42.04
N ALA A 97 -10.57 -4.87 42.06
CA ALA A 97 -10.87 -3.45 42.20
C ALA A 97 -10.99 -2.80 40.80
N VAL A 98 -11.91 -1.86 40.65
CA VAL A 98 -12.09 -1.09 39.41
C VAL A 98 -11.67 0.34 39.65
N TYR A 99 -10.81 0.90 38.79
CA TYR A 99 -10.34 2.27 38.89
C TYR A 99 -10.57 3.04 37.58
N GLY A 100 -11.20 4.19 37.66
CA GLY A 100 -11.46 4.96 36.45
C GLY A 100 -11.70 6.44 36.68
N ASN A 101 -11.86 7.14 35.59
CA ASN A 101 -12.20 8.54 35.47
C ASN A 101 -13.37 8.79 34.49
N ASN A 102 -14.08 7.72 34.14
CA ASN A 102 -15.13 7.72 33.14
C ASN A 102 -16.19 6.63 33.39
N ASP A 103 -17.35 6.76 32.81
CA ASP A 103 -18.49 5.86 33.03
C ASP A 103 -18.30 4.46 32.49
N GLY A 104 -17.40 4.27 31.51
CA GLY A 104 -17.07 2.95 30.97
C GLY A 104 -16.47 1.97 32.02
N ALA A 105 -15.76 2.52 33.03
CA ALA A 105 -15.21 1.72 34.11
C ALA A 105 -16.31 1.08 34.97
N HIS A 106 -17.42 1.78 35.21
CA HIS A 106 -18.50 1.28 36.03
C HIS A 106 -19.18 0.02 35.47
N GLN A 107 -19.26 -0.09 34.15
CA GLN A 107 -19.81 -1.28 33.52
C GLN A 107 -18.97 -2.53 33.80
N THR A 108 -17.65 -2.36 33.93
CA THR A 108 -16.76 -3.48 34.32
C THR A 108 -17.10 -4.03 35.71
N ALA A 109 -17.40 -3.14 36.65
CA ALA A 109 -17.79 -3.57 38.00
C ALA A 109 -19.13 -4.31 38.00
N ARG A 110 -20.11 -3.86 37.22
CA ARG A 110 -21.41 -4.53 37.08
C ARG A 110 -21.25 -5.92 36.45
N ASP A 111 -20.54 -6.01 35.35
CA ASP A 111 -20.33 -7.28 34.65
C ASP A 111 -19.62 -8.32 35.55
N LEU A 112 -18.63 -7.88 36.35
CA LEU A 112 -17.93 -8.71 37.33
C LEU A 112 -18.88 -9.22 38.43
N MET A 113 -19.68 -8.33 39.00
CA MET A 113 -20.68 -8.64 40.01
C MET A 113 -21.72 -9.65 39.50
N ASP A 114 -22.26 -9.39 38.32
CA ASP A 114 -23.28 -10.26 37.68
C ASP A 114 -22.72 -11.66 37.37
N ALA A 115 -21.41 -11.77 37.13
CA ALA A 115 -20.71 -13.03 36.92
C ALA A 115 -20.29 -13.70 38.24
N GLY A 116 -20.59 -13.13 39.41
CA GLY A 116 -20.26 -13.65 40.72
C GLY A 116 -18.80 -13.46 41.15
N VAL A 117 -18.06 -12.54 40.50
CA VAL A 117 -16.71 -12.15 40.87
C VAL A 117 -16.75 -11.08 41.97
N GLU A 118 -15.97 -11.21 43.03
CA GLU A 118 -15.93 -10.24 44.12
C GLU A 118 -15.38 -8.90 43.61
N VAL A 119 -16.20 -7.81 43.64
CA VAL A 119 -15.75 -6.44 43.39
C VAL A 119 -15.27 -5.83 44.70
N ALA A 120 -13.95 -5.73 44.87
CA ALA A 120 -13.33 -5.21 46.09
C ALA A 120 -13.69 -3.74 46.36
N ALA A 121 -13.73 -2.94 45.31
CA ALA A 121 -14.17 -1.55 45.30
C ALA A 121 -14.26 -0.99 43.88
N VAL A 122 -15.05 0.05 43.71
CA VAL A 122 -14.98 0.98 42.60
C VAL A 122 -14.36 2.29 43.07
N ILE A 123 -13.27 2.68 42.46
CA ILE A 123 -12.53 3.92 42.71
C ILE A 123 -12.75 4.83 41.49
N ASP A 124 -13.38 5.97 41.69
CA ASP A 124 -13.55 6.96 40.63
C ASP A 124 -12.88 8.27 41.03
N SER A 125 -12.08 8.83 40.13
CA SER A 125 -11.39 10.08 40.40
C SER A 125 -12.30 11.31 40.38
N ARG A 126 -13.53 11.18 39.88
CA ARG A 126 -14.56 12.23 39.85
C ARG A 126 -15.34 12.24 41.17
N GLU A 127 -15.68 13.42 41.66
CA GLU A 127 -16.37 13.56 42.95
C GLU A 127 -17.87 13.25 42.84
N ASP A 128 -18.53 13.73 41.78
CA ASP A 128 -19.98 13.64 41.60
C ASP A 128 -20.37 12.47 40.69
N VAL A 129 -20.14 11.23 41.17
CA VAL A 129 -20.51 10.02 40.42
C VAL A 129 -21.51 9.16 41.19
N LYS A 130 -22.46 8.58 40.47
CA LYS A 130 -23.41 7.60 41.00
C LYS A 130 -23.14 6.24 40.34
N VAL A 131 -22.65 5.32 41.12
CA VAL A 131 -22.40 3.94 40.68
C VAL A 131 -23.33 3.01 41.43
N SER A 132 -24.14 2.27 40.72
CA SER A 132 -25.04 1.25 41.30
C SER A 132 -24.38 -0.10 41.35
N GLY A 133 -24.52 -0.82 42.46
CA GLY A 133 -24.03 -2.17 42.68
C GLY A 133 -23.81 -2.45 44.15
N ASP A 134 -23.73 -3.73 44.52
CA ASP A 134 -23.43 -4.18 45.89
C ASP A 134 -21.92 -4.28 46.11
N PHE A 135 -21.24 -3.15 46.04
CA PHE A 135 -19.80 -3.02 46.27
C PHE A 135 -19.45 -1.62 46.79
N PRO A 136 -18.31 -1.49 47.53
CA PRO A 136 -17.85 -0.18 47.99
C PRO A 136 -17.51 0.77 46.84
N VAL A 137 -17.94 2.03 46.91
CA VAL A 137 -17.65 3.09 45.97
C VAL A 137 -16.88 4.21 46.64
N TYR A 138 -15.76 4.62 46.07
CA TYR A 138 -14.93 5.75 46.48
C TYR A 138 -14.88 6.82 45.38
N ALA A 139 -15.79 7.77 45.42
CA ALA A 139 -15.81 8.93 44.55
C ALA A 139 -14.77 9.98 45.00
N GLY A 140 -14.14 10.69 44.07
CA GLY A 140 -13.07 11.65 44.34
C GLY A 140 -11.77 10.97 44.82
N ALA A 141 -11.60 9.66 44.57
CA ALA A 141 -10.47 8.89 45.04
C ALA A 141 -9.44 8.61 43.94
N GLN A 142 -8.18 8.50 44.32
CA GLN A 142 -7.06 8.17 43.43
C GLN A 142 -6.20 7.03 44.00
N VAL A 143 -5.72 6.16 43.12
CA VAL A 143 -4.76 5.10 43.46
C VAL A 143 -3.36 5.70 43.52
N THR A 144 -2.81 5.80 44.75
CA THR A 144 -1.54 6.48 45.02
C THR A 144 -0.37 5.53 45.31
N ALA A 145 -0.62 4.23 45.55
CA ALA A 145 0.39 3.20 45.67
C ALA A 145 -0.18 1.81 45.37
N THR A 146 0.71 0.89 45.01
CA THR A 146 0.41 -0.54 44.82
C THR A 146 1.39 -1.38 45.66
N LYS A 147 0.98 -2.57 46.12
CA LYS A 147 1.81 -3.50 46.90
C LYS A 147 1.65 -4.92 46.38
N GLY A 148 2.74 -5.66 46.39
CA GLY A 148 2.86 -7.06 46.03
C GLY A 148 4.25 -7.34 45.46
N ARG A 149 4.79 -8.53 45.63
CA ARG A 149 6.12 -8.90 45.14
C ARG A 149 6.07 -9.52 43.72
N HIS A 150 5.24 -10.51 43.54
CA HIS A 150 5.10 -11.25 42.27
C HIS A 150 3.84 -10.86 41.48
N ALA A 151 2.83 -10.42 42.22
CA ALA A 151 1.56 -9.93 41.69
C ALA A 151 0.97 -8.90 42.62
N LEU A 152 -0.09 -8.24 42.22
CA LEU A 152 -0.84 -7.28 43.02
C LEU A 152 -1.47 -7.98 44.24
N GLU A 153 -1.27 -7.43 45.46
CA GLU A 153 -1.86 -7.90 46.71
C GLU A 153 -2.78 -6.84 47.32
N SER A 154 -2.49 -5.58 47.10
CA SER A 154 -3.31 -4.45 47.54
C SER A 154 -2.97 -3.17 46.82
N ILE A 155 -3.92 -2.23 46.81
CA ILE A 155 -3.75 -0.83 46.41
C ILE A 155 -3.96 0.09 47.60
N THR A 156 -3.31 1.25 47.56
CA THR A 156 -3.59 2.35 48.50
C THR A 156 -4.30 3.46 47.74
N ILE A 157 -5.42 3.91 48.24
CA ILE A 157 -6.16 5.03 47.68
C ILE A 157 -6.10 6.24 48.61
N THR A 158 -6.16 7.45 48.03
CA THR A 158 -6.41 8.70 48.77
C THR A 158 -7.88 9.08 48.55
N HIS A 159 -8.63 9.31 49.63
CA HIS A 159 -10.02 9.63 49.62
C HIS A 159 -10.41 10.49 50.84
N GLY A 160 -11.10 11.58 50.66
CA GLY A 160 -11.58 12.46 51.74
C GLY A 160 -10.45 12.99 52.66
N GLY A 161 -9.25 13.25 52.10
CA GLY A 161 -8.09 13.74 52.85
C GLY A 161 -7.32 12.67 53.65
N GLY A 162 -7.76 11.39 53.58
CA GLY A 162 -7.11 10.25 54.21
C GLY A 162 -6.65 9.22 53.20
N THR A 163 -5.93 8.20 53.72
CA THR A 163 -5.49 7.04 52.92
C THR A 163 -6.18 5.77 53.35
N ARG A 164 -6.48 4.88 52.40
CA ARG A 164 -7.07 3.57 52.69
C ARG A 164 -6.40 2.48 51.85
N VAL A 165 -6.15 1.34 52.48
CA VAL A 165 -5.61 0.13 51.80
C VAL A 165 -6.78 -0.79 51.46
N ILE A 166 -6.83 -1.22 50.19
CA ILE A 166 -7.81 -2.16 49.65
C ILE A 166 -7.03 -3.41 49.21
N ARG A 167 -7.35 -4.57 49.76
CA ARG A 167 -6.82 -5.84 49.27
C ARG A 167 -7.47 -6.20 47.95
N THR A 168 -6.68 -6.55 46.96
CA THR A 168 -7.14 -6.91 45.62
C THR A 168 -6.03 -7.63 44.90
N ASP A 169 -6.36 -8.63 44.08
CA ASP A 169 -5.43 -9.37 43.22
C ASP A 169 -5.49 -8.94 41.77
N CYS A 170 -6.49 -8.12 41.42
CA CYS A 170 -6.59 -7.49 40.11
C CYS A 170 -7.12 -6.06 40.22
N LEU A 171 -6.48 -5.12 39.50
CA LEU A 171 -6.94 -3.76 39.35
C LEU A 171 -7.31 -3.51 37.87
N ALA A 172 -8.60 -3.42 37.61
CA ALA A 172 -9.15 -3.08 36.30
C ALA A 172 -9.19 -1.55 36.14
N MET A 173 -8.32 -0.94 35.36
CA MET A 173 -8.23 0.51 35.18
C MET A 173 -8.78 0.99 33.85
N SER A 174 -9.39 2.16 33.83
CA SER A 174 -9.87 2.84 32.63
C SER A 174 -9.58 4.33 32.68
N GLY A 175 -8.69 4.80 31.82
CA GLY A 175 -8.34 6.22 31.63
C GLY A 175 -9.14 6.91 30.54
N GLY A 176 -10.13 6.22 29.97
CA GLY A 176 -10.93 6.65 28.82
C GLY A 176 -10.58 5.94 27.53
N TRP A 177 -11.13 6.39 26.42
CA TRP A 177 -11.04 5.72 25.13
C TRP A 177 -10.37 6.61 24.09
N ASN A 178 -9.47 6.05 23.29
CA ASN A 178 -8.84 6.68 22.13
C ASN A 178 -9.48 6.16 20.85
N PRO A 179 -10.23 6.97 20.09
CA PRO A 179 -10.69 6.60 18.75
C PRO A 179 -9.56 6.10 17.85
N THR A 180 -9.84 5.10 17.01
CA THR A 180 -8.86 4.50 16.10
C THR A 180 -8.65 5.38 14.87
N VAL A 181 -7.93 6.49 15.03
CA VAL A 181 -7.69 7.51 13.99
C VAL A 181 -6.55 7.17 13.02
N HIS A 182 -5.86 6.05 13.23
CA HIS A 182 -4.57 5.75 12.61
C HIS A 182 -4.62 5.72 11.08
N LEU A 183 -5.63 5.05 10.49
CA LEU A 183 -5.75 4.94 9.03
C LEU A 183 -6.00 6.29 8.35
N THR A 184 -6.66 7.23 9.01
CA THR A 184 -6.81 8.60 8.50
C THR A 184 -5.47 9.34 8.49
N CYS A 185 -4.60 9.10 9.50
CA CYS A 185 -3.27 9.70 9.56
C CYS A 185 -2.33 9.21 8.45
N HIS A 186 -2.51 7.98 7.96
CA HIS A 186 -1.70 7.43 6.88
C HIS A 186 -1.77 8.25 5.58
N MET A 187 -2.86 8.99 5.41
CA MET A 187 -3.11 9.86 4.27
C MET A 187 -3.01 11.35 4.62
N ASN A 188 -2.20 11.69 5.63
CA ASN A 188 -1.98 13.05 6.13
C ASN A 188 -3.19 13.70 6.81
N GLY A 189 -4.25 12.97 7.12
CA GLY A 189 -5.33 13.45 7.96
C GLY A 189 -4.82 13.81 9.36
N ARG A 190 -5.23 14.95 9.88
CA ARG A 190 -4.85 15.42 11.21
C ARG A 190 -6.05 15.36 12.14
N PRO A 191 -6.08 14.45 13.12
CA PRO A 191 -7.16 14.35 14.07
C PRO A 191 -7.31 15.64 14.89
N THR A 192 -8.55 15.95 15.25
CA THR A 192 -8.92 17.13 16.03
C THR A 192 -9.19 16.72 17.48
N TRP A 193 -8.78 17.57 18.43
CA TRP A 193 -9.02 17.34 19.85
C TRP A 193 -10.49 17.61 20.19
N ASN A 194 -11.15 16.61 20.80
CA ASN A 194 -12.49 16.72 21.37
C ASN A 194 -12.39 16.71 22.91
N ALA A 195 -12.63 17.86 23.51
CA ALA A 195 -12.52 18.04 24.97
C ALA A 195 -13.61 17.29 25.75
N GLN A 196 -14.80 17.07 25.16
CA GLN A 196 -15.93 16.40 25.83
C GLN A 196 -15.61 14.93 26.13
N ILE A 197 -14.90 14.27 25.23
CA ILE A 197 -14.48 12.88 25.39
C ILE A 197 -12.99 12.74 25.74
N ALA A 198 -12.31 13.87 25.92
CA ALA A 198 -10.88 13.97 26.23
C ALA A 198 -10.01 13.10 25.28
N SER A 199 -10.25 13.18 23.98
CA SER A 199 -9.55 12.37 22.99
C SER A 199 -9.51 13.06 21.61
N PHE A 200 -8.63 12.54 20.74
CA PHE A 200 -8.59 12.95 19.34
C PHE A 200 -9.59 12.14 18.51
N VAL A 201 -10.31 12.83 17.64
CA VAL A 201 -11.23 12.25 16.65
C VAL A 201 -10.77 12.57 15.24
N PRO A 202 -11.14 11.77 14.23
CA PRO A 202 -10.87 12.09 12.84
C PRO A 202 -11.48 13.44 12.46
N THR A 203 -10.76 14.27 11.71
CA THR A 203 -11.33 15.48 11.13
C THR A 203 -12.25 15.09 9.99
N PRO A 204 -13.52 15.54 9.98
CA PRO A 204 -14.45 15.25 8.90
C PRO A 204 -13.87 15.67 7.53
N GLU A 205 -14.16 14.89 6.49
CA GLU A 205 -13.78 15.18 5.10
C GLU A 205 -12.28 15.37 4.83
N SER A 206 -11.42 15.09 5.82
CA SER A 206 -9.97 15.25 5.67
C SER A 206 -9.34 14.26 4.68
N ILE A 207 -10.00 13.14 4.40
CA ILE A 207 -9.52 12.11 3.47
C ILE A 207 -10.59 11.85 2.41
N PRO A 208 -10.31 12.14 1.13
CA PRO A 208 -11.27 11.91 0.06
C PRO A 208 -11.73 10.45 -0.01
N GLY A 209 -13.04 10.25 0.00
CA GLY A 209 -13.65 8.92 -0.13
C GLY A 209 -13.60 8.03 1.10
N LEU A 210 -13.02 8.47 2.21
CA LEU A 210 -13.01 7.79 3.51
C LEU A 210 -13.85 8.57 4.52
N VAL A 211 -14.85 7.92 5.09
CA VAL A 211 -15.66 8.45 6.20
C VAL A 211 -15.50 7.57 7.45
N THR A 212 -15.72 8.14 8.61
CA THR A 212 -15.58 7.46 9.91
C THR A 212 -16.93 7.34 10.60
N ALA A 213 -17.13 6.28 11.40
CA ALA A 213 -18.39 6.04 12.11
C ALA A 213 -18.17 5.32 13.44
N GLY A 214 -19.07 5.57 14.39
CA GLY A 214 -19.12 4.91 15.69
C GLY A 214 -18.00 5.36 16.63
N ALA A 215 -17.49 4.48 17.47
CA ALA A 215 -16.47 4.84 18.47
C ALA A 215 -15.15 5.34 17.84
N CYS A 216 -14.87 4.99 16.59
CA CYS A 216 -13.77 5.56 15.81
C CYS A 216 -13.97 7.08 15.58
N ASN A 217 -15.21 7.55 15.57
CA ASN A 217 -15.59 8.97 15.43
C ASN A 217 -15.95 9.64 16.77
N GLY A 218 -15.82 8.90 17.88
CA GLY A 218 -16.07 9.41 19.23
C GLY A 218 -17.47 9.15 19.80
N ALA A 219 -18.31 8.37 19.10
CA ALA A 219 -19.58 7.89 19.63
C ALA A 219 -19.36 6.65 20.51
N PHE A 220 -19.60 6.74 21.82
CA PHE A 220 -19.28 5.66 22.75
C PHE A 220 -20.51 4.90 23.29
N SER A 221 -21.74 5.34 22.98
CA SER A 221 -22.93 4.52 23.26
C SER A 221 -23.28 3.61 22.07
N THR A 222 -23.89 2.46 22.35
CA THR A 222 -24.36 1.56 21.29
C THR A 222 -25.42 2.23 20.41
N ALA A 223 -26.35 2.98 21.01
CA ALA A 223 -27.39 3.70 20.29
C ALA A 223 -26.80 4.73 19.32
N ASP A 224 -25.82 5.53 19.78
CA ASP A 224 -25.16 6.53 18.94
C ASP A 224 -24.36 5.89 17.80
N CYS A 225 -23.62 4.79 18.08
CA CYS A 225 -22.92 4.03 17.04
C CYS A 225 -23.83 3.49 15.96
N LEU A 226 -25.01 2.97 16.34
CA LEU A 226 -25.99 2.44 15.39
C LEU A 226 -26.61 3.57 14.55
N ALA A 227 -26.98 4.66 15.17
CA ALA A 227 -27.55 5.83 14.49
C ALA A 227 -26.57 6.44 13.50
N GLU A 228 -25.33 6.67 13.94
CA GLU A 228 -24.28 7.24 13.10
C GLU A 228 -23.89 6.30 11.96
N GLY A 229 -23.71 5.01 12.25
CA GLY A 229 -23.39 4.01 11.24
C GLY A 229 -24.46 3.93 10.15
N ALA A 230 -25.73 3.99 10.52
CA ALA A 230 -26.85 4.02 9.59
C ALA A 230 -26.85 5.31 8.74
N ALA A 231 -26.64 6.46 9.34
CA ALA A 231 -26.58 7.75 8.66
C ALA A 231 -25.42 7.81 7.65
N VAL A 232 -24.22 7.41 8.08
CA VAL A 232 -23.02 7.35 7.22
C VAL A 232 -23.21 6.37 6.06
N ALA A 233 -23.80 5.20 6.31
CA ALA A 233 -24.08 4.22 5.25
C ALA A 233 -25.07 4.76 4.22
N ALA A 234 -26.13 5.48 4.68
CA ALA A 234 -27.10 6.11 3.80
C ALA A 234 -26.47 7.21 2.93
N ASP A 235 -25.63 8.06 3.53
CA ASP A 235 -24.93 9.14 2.82
C ASP A 235 -23.97 8.57 1.76
N VAL A 236 -23.13 7.60 2.12
CA VAL A 236 -22.22 6.93 1.19
C VAL A 236 -22.98 6.27 0.03
N ALA A 237 -24.08 5.57 0.32
CA ALA A 237 -24.90 4.92 -0.70
C ALA A 237 -25.53 5.96 -1.65
N SER A 238 -26.05 7.05 -1.11
CA SER A 238 -26.63 8.15 -1.89
C SER A 238 -25.57 8.81 -2.78
N GLY A 239 -24.37 9.04 -2.26
CA GLY A 239 -23.22 9.55 -3.03
C GLY A 239 -22.73 8.60 -4.14
N LEU A 240 -23.10 7.31 -4.08
CA LEU A 240 -22.88 6.32 -5.13
C LEU A 240 -24.05 6.18 -6.11
N GLY A 241 -25.10 7.01 -5.98
CA GLY A 241 -26.28 7.00 -6.84
C GLY A 241 -27.34 5.97 -6.46
N LEU A 242 -27.22 5.39 -5.26
CA LEU A 242 -28.21 4.44 -4.73
C LEU A 242 -29.29 5.15 -3.91
N GLN A 243 -30.42 4.51 -3.71
CA GLN A 243 -31.48 5.01 -2.82
C GLN A 243 -31.61 4.06 -1.61
N PRO A 244 -30.84 4.29 -0.54
CA PRO A 244 -30.85 3.38 0.61
C PRO A 244 -32.15 3.49 1.40
N LYS A 245 -32.68 2.35 1.83
CA LYS A 245 -33.68 2.27 2.88
C LYS A 245 -32.97 1.84 4.15
N VAL A 246 -32.85 2.75 5.11
CA VAL A 246 -32.10 2.49 6.35
C VAL A 246 -33.09 2.42 7.52
N THR A 247 -33.00 1.34 8.29
CA THR A 247 -33.69 1.23 9.58
C THR A 247 -32.62 1.19 10.67
N VAL A 248 -32.68 2.11 11.62
CA VAL A 248 -31.76 2.14 12.76
C VAL A 248 -32.29 1.18 13.82
N PRO A 249 -31.53 0.12 14.20
CA PRO A 249 -31.91 -0.73 15.33
C PRO A 249 -31.97 0.10 16.64
N SER A 250 -32.92 -0.20 17.50
CA SER A 250 -32.99 0.42 18.82
C SER A 250 -31.98 -0.22 19.78
N ALA A 251 -31.33 0.59 20.58
CA ALA A 251 -30.47 0.15 21.68
C ALA A 251 -30.56 1.17 22.82
N ASP A 252 -30.25 0.71 24.03
CA ASP A 252 -30.17 1.61 25.19
C ASP A 252 -29.05 2.63 25.00
N SER A 253 -29.37 3.90 25.23
CA SER A 253 -28.38 4.96 25.26
C SER A 253 -27.79 5.04 26.66
N THR A 254 -26.47 4.82 26.75
CA THR A 254 -25.71 5.02 27.97
C THR A 254 -24.91 6.30 27.82
N ALA A 255 -25.17 7.28 28.67
CA ALA A 255 -24.37 8.50 28.71
C ALA A 255 -22.91 8.14 28.99
N TYR A 256 -21.98 8.80 28.33
CA TYR A 256 -20.54 8.70 28.59
C TYR A 256 -20.00 10.04 29.03
N ALA A 257 -19.52 10.09 30.27
CA ALA A 257 -18.83 11.26 30.80
C ALA A 257 -17.43 10.88 31.27
N ILE A 258 -16.48 11.79 31.11
CA ILE A 258 -15.09 11.64 31.52
C ILE A 258 -14.55 12.93 32.10
N THR A 259 -13.75 12.82 33.15
CA THR A 259 -12.86 13.90 33.63
C THR A 259 -11.42 13.47 33.36
N PRO A 260 -10.64 14.20 32.54
CA PRO A 260 -9.30 13.78 32.21
C PRO A 260 -8.41 13.60 33.43
N LEU A 261 -7.75 12.44 33.52
CA LEU A 261 -6.73 12.13 34.53
C LEU A 261 -5.59 11.39 33.86
N TRP A 262 -4.48 12.08 33.62
CA TRP A 262 -3.34 11.53 32.90
C TRP A 262 -2.33 10.87 33.81
N SER A 263 -2.15 11.42 35.01
CA SER A 263 -1.25 10.89 36.01
C SER A 263 -1.72 11.18 37.42
N VAL A 264 -1.35 10.30 38.36
CA VAL A 264 -1.59 10.44 39.79
C VAL A 264 -0.27 10.71 40.50
N GLU A 265 -0.23 11.66 41.42
CA GLU A 265 0.95 11.91 42.22
C GLU A 265 1.16 10.81 43.26
N GLY A 266 2.43 10.52 43.56
CA GLY A 266 2.81 9.48 44.51
C GLY A 266 4.27 9.04 44.36
N LYS A 267 4.74 8.21 45.30
CA LYS A 267 6.10 7.68 45.30
C LYS A 267 6.16 6.39 44.46
N GLY A 268 6.96 6.36 43.42
CA GLY A 268 7.12 5.23 42.50
C GLY A 268 7.24 5.71 41.06
N ARG A 269 7.50 4.78 40.15
CA ARG A 269 7.50 5.05 38.69
C ARG A 269 6.07 5.05 38.20
N LYS A 270 5.78 5.98 37.28
CA LYS A 270 4.46 6.13 36.65
C LYS A 270 4.65 5.90 35.15
N TRP A 271 4.40 4.66 34.73
CA TRP A 271 4.64 4.22 33.37
C TRP A 271 3.56 4.70 32.40
N ILE A 272 3.98 5.16 31.24
CA ILE A 272 3.10 5.59 30.14
C ILE A 272 3.22 4.61 28.97
N ASP A 273 4.43 4.32 28.51
CA ASP A 273 4.69 3.34 27.44
C ASP A 273 5.35 2.09 28.05
N PHE A 274 4.58 1.01 28.09
CA PHE A 274 5.04 -0.27 28.65
C PHE A 274 5.94 -1.07 27.68
N GLN A 275 5.96 -0.73 26.40
CA GLN A 275 6.80 -1.44 25.42
C GLN A 275 8.24 -0.89 25.39
N ASN A 276 8.38 0.41 25.62
CA ASN A 276 9.68 1.09 25.63
C ASN A 276 10.10 1.59 27.02
N ASP A 277 9.43 1.16 28.08
CA ASP A 277 9.73 1.53 29.48
C ASP A 277 9.82 3.05 29.71
N VAL A 278 8.92 3.82 29.05
CA VAL A 278 8.88 5.28 29.22
C VAL A 278 7.92 5.67 30.35
N HIS A 279 8.38 6.50 31.27
CA HIS A 279 7.58 7.01 32.38
C HIS A 279 7.48 8.54 32.36
N ILE A 280 6.64 9.11 33.22
CA ILE A 280 6.34 10.55 33.24
C ILE A 280 7.59 11.42 33.39
N LYS A 281 8.60 10.97 34.15
CA LYS A 281 9.84 11.73 34.35
C LYS A 281 10.63 11.90 33.05
N ASP A 282 10.62 10.93 32.14
CA ASP A 282 11.31 11.01 30.86
C ASP A 282 10.69 12.09 29.98
N ILE A 283 9.38 12.19 29.97
CA ILE A 283 8.67 13.22 29.22
C ILE A 283 8.91 14.61 29.81
N LYS A 284 8.90 14.73 31.14
CA LYS A 284 9.23 15.99 31.84
C LYS A 284 10.68 16.41 31.61
N LEU A 285 11.62 15.44 31.60
CA LEU A 285 13.02 15.69 31.24
C LEU A 285 13.17 16.18 29.80
N ALA A 286 12.49 15.54 28.86
CA ALA A 286 12.48 15.99 27.46
C ALA A 286 12.00 17.45 27.36
N ALA A 287 10.93 17.83 28.07
CA ALA A 287 10.46 19.22 28.12
C ALA A 287 11.50 20.17 28.73
N GLN A 288 12.21 19.78 29.80
CA GLN A 288 13.28 20.58 30.42
C GLN A 288 14.43 20.81 29.47
N GLU A 289 14.75 19.82 28.64
CA GLU A 289 15.79 19.89 27.59
C GLU A 289 15.29 20.58 26.29
N ASN A 290 14.13 21.23 26.36
CA ASN A 290 13.53 22.01 25.28
C ASN A 290 12.96 21.20 24.11
N PHE A 291 12.70 19.90 24.25
CA PHE A 291 11.97 19.09 23.28
C PHE A 291 10.45 19.31 23.44
N ARG A 292 9.96 20.44 22.95
CA ARG A 292 8.55 20.87 23.13
C ARG A 292 7.59 20.32 22.06
N SER A 293 8.12 19.79 20.96
CA SER A 293 7.33 19.14 19.92
C SER A 293 7.08 17.68 20.31
N VAL A 294 5.85 17.20 20.11
CA VAL A 294 5.49 15.79 20.31
C VAL A 294 6.42 14.85 19.53
N GLU A 295 6.74 15.17 18.28
CA GLU A 295 7.61 14.35 17.44
C GLU A 295 9.07 14.34 17.92
N HIS A 296 9.57 15.43 18.53
CA HIS A 296 10.89 15.46 19.12
C HIS A 296 10.94 14.73 20.46
N MET A 297 9.96 14.95 21.35
CA MET A 297 9.83 14.23 22.61
C MET A 297 9.76 12.71 22.36
N LYS A 298 8.95 12.28 21.39
CA LYS A 298 8.84 10.89 20.96
C LYS A 298 10.19 10.28 20.60
N ARG A 299 11.02 10.98 19.82
CA ARG A 299 12.34 10.48 19.39
C ARG A 299 13.36 10.50 20.51
N TYR A 300 13.28 11.47 21.40
CA TYR A 300 14.18 11.59 22.55
C TYR A 300 13.93 10.48 23.58
N THR A 301 12.68 10.18 23.87
CA THR A 301 12.27 9.20 24.90
C THR A 301 11.99 7.81 24.36
N THR A 302 11.91 7.61 23.05
CA THR A 302 11.38 6.42 22.37
C THR A 302 9.89 6.15 22.58
N GLN A 303 9.16 7.07 23.20
CA GLN A 303 7.74 6.96 23.50
C GLN A 303 6.91 6.70 22.22
N GLY A 304 6.11 5.64 22.19
CA GLY A 304 5.29 5.27 21.03
C GLY A 304 6.08 4.85 19.79
N MET A 305 7.35 4.48 19.92
CA MET A 305 8.20 4.00 18.81
C MET A 305 8.20 2.48 18.65
N ALA A 306 7.55 1.74 19.54
CA ALA A 306 7.40 0.30 19.42
C ALA A 306 6.35 -0.08 18.35
N THR A 307 6.13 -1.39 18.17
CA THR A 307 5.25 -1.94 17.13
C THR A 307 3.79 -1.53 17.25
N ASP A 308 3.35 -1.15 18.46
CA ASP A 308 2.01 -0.59 18.70
C ASP A 308 1.88 0.89 18.32
N GLN A 309 2.99 1.57 18.03
CA GLN A 309 3.07 2.99 17.71
C GLN A 309 2.41 3.90 18.78
N GLY A 310 2.42 3.46 20.04
CA GLY A 310 1.87 4.20 21.17
C GLY A 310 0.35 4.38 21.15
N LYS A 311 -0.39 3.44 20.56
CA LYS A 311 -1.85 3.53 20.44
C LYS A 311 -2.56 3.80 21.77
N ASN A 312 -2.05 3.23 22.86
CA ASN A 312 -2.61 3.41 24.21
C ASN A 312 -1.93 4.56 24.98
N SER A 313 -0.69 4.92 24.64
CA SER A 313 0.17 5.80 25.45
C SER A 313 0.29 7.23 24.90
N ASN A 314 0.18 7.44 23.58
CA ASN A 314 0.45 8.74 22.96
C ASN A 314 -0.38 9.87 23.54
N THR A 315 -1.68 9.68 23.79
CA THR A 315 -2.56 10.75 24.32
C THR A 315 -2.14 11.16 25.73
N ALA A 316 -1.81 10.22 26.59
CA ALA A 316 -1.33 10.53 27.94
C ALA A 316 0.05 11.21 27.91
N ALA A 317 0.96 10.74 27.04
CA ALA A 317 2.29 11.30 26.90
C ALA A 317 2.26 12.76 26.41
N LEU A 318 1.44 13.07 25.41
CA LEU A 318 1.31 14.43 24.91
C LEU A 318 0.62 15.35 25.92
N ALA A 319 -0.33 14.83 26.72
CA ALA A 319 -0.95 15.60 27.79
C ALA A 319 0.04 15.98 28.90
N VAL A 320 0.93 15.05 29.28
CA VAL A 320 2.04 15.33 30.20
C VAL A 320 3.02 16.34 29.63
N LEU A 321 3.33 16.25 28.31
CA LEU A 321 4.19 17.21 27.63
C LEU A 321 3.53 18.60 27.58
N ALA A 322 2.24 18.66 27.26
CA ALA A 322 1.44 19.89 27.23
C ALA A 322 1.50 20.62 28.58
N ASP A 323 1.23 19.91 29.69
CA ASP A 323 1.33 20.41 31.04
C ASP A 323 2.75 20.90 31.37
N ALA A 324 3.78 20.10 31.09
CA ALA A 324 5.18 20.45 31.34
C ALA A 324 5.68 21.67 30.54
N THR A 325 5.06 21.99 29.42
CA THR A 325 5.42 23.11 28.53
C THR A 325 4.47 24.31 28.65
N GLY A 326 3.43 24.22 29.50
CA GLY A 326 2.41 25.26 29.67
C GLY A 326 1.52 25.47 28.45
N ARG A 327 1.26 24.44 27.67
CA ARG A 327 0.46 24.46 26.44
C ARG A 327 -0.84 23.69 26.62
N GLY A 328 -1.81 23.97 25.72
CA GLY A 328 -2.99 23.12 25.60
C GLY A 328 -2.70 21.81 24.87
N ILE A 329 -3.51 20.77 25.10
CA ILE A 329 -3.39 19.49 24.41
C ILE A 329 -3.57 19.66 22.91
N ALA A 330 -4.58 20.42 22.49
CA ALA A 330 -4.82 20.72 21.08
C ALA A 330 -3.65 21.43 20.40
N GLU A 331 -3.01 22.38 21.10
CA GLU A 331 -1.84 23.12 20.62
C GLU A 331 -0.59 22.23 20.53
N THR A 332 -0.40 21.34 21.49
CA THR A 332 0.71 20.39 21.49
C THR A 332 0.60 19.40 20.33
N GLY A 333 -0.63 19.07 19.94
CA GLY A 333 -0.92 18.22 18.78
C GLY A 333 -0.79 16.73 19.06
N ILE A 334 -0.85 15.94 17.99
CA ILE A 334 -0.76 14.47 18.04
C ILE A 334 0.40 13.99 17.18
N THR A 335 0.96 12.82 17.52
CA THR A 335 1.95 12.15 16.67
C THR A 335 1.34 11.66 15.37
N THR A 336 2.11 11.70 14.28
CA THR A 336 1.69 11.14 13.00
C THR A 336 1.85 9.61 13.01
N TYR A 337 0.75 8.89 12.86
CA TYR A 337 0.76 7.44 12.66
C TYR A 337 1.09 7.10 11.23
N ARG A 338 1.82 5.99 11.02
CA ARG A 338 2.30 5.53 9.71
C ARG A 338 1.91 4.07 9.47
N PRO A 339 1.73 3.66 8.20
CA PRO A 339 1.57 2.25 7.90
C PRO A 339 2.88 1.47 8.23
N PRO A 340 2.75 0.19 8.61
CA PRO A 340 1.51 -0.55 8.79
C PRO A 340 0.86 -0.30 10.16
N TYR A 341 -0.47 -0.34 10.23
CA TYR A 341 -1.24 -0.22 11.48
C TYR A 341 -0.87 -1.29 12.52
N VAL A 342 -0.61 -2.51 12.06
CA VAL A 342 -0.05 -3.62 12.85
C VAL A 342 1.12 -4.22 12.10
N PRO A 343 2.06 -4.90 12.77
CA PRO A 343 3.16 -5.59 12.11
C PRO A 343 2.68 -6.51 10.99
N THR A 344 3.31 -6.38 9.82
CA THR A 344 3.03 -7.18 8.64
C THR A 344 4.24 -8.05 8.34
N SER A 345 4.02 -9.35 8.07
CA SER A 345 5.12 -10.26 7.79
C SER A 345 5.77 -9.96 6.44
N ILE A 346 7.09 -10.01 6.38
CA ILE A 346 7.85 -9.90 5.12
C ILE A 346 7.48 -11.07 4.19
N ALA A 347 7.17 -12.23 4.74
CA ALA A 347 6.77 -13.40 3.96
C ALA A 347 5.48 -13.18 3.17
N ALA A 348 4.47 -12.49 3.76
CA ALA A 348 3.24 -12.15 3.06
C ALA A 348 3.50 -11.15 1.91
N MET A 349 4.40 -10.17 2.12
CA MET A 349 4.80 -9.21 1.09
C MET A 349 5.68 -9.86 0.00
N GLY A 350 6.52 -10.82 0.38
CA GLY A 350 7.43 -11.52 -0.52
C GLY A 350 6.78 -12.61 -1.38
N ALA A 351 5.49 -12.89 -1.20
CA ALA A 351 4.71 -13.85 -1.99
C ALA A 351 5.40 -15.23 -2.17
N GLY A 352 6.12 -15.69 -1.14
CA GLY A 352 6.82 -16.98 -1.15
C GLY A 352 8.19 -16.98 -1.82
N GLY A 353 8.66 -15.85 -2.34
CA GLY A 353 10.01 -15.72 -2.92
C GLY A 353 11.12 -16.01 -1.90
N ARG A 354 12.19 -16.69 -2.31
CA ARG A 354 13.35 -17.04 -1.46
C ARG A 354 14.66 -16.89 -2.21
N GLY A 355 15.69 -16.34 -1.56
CA GLY A 355 17.05 -16.21 -2.07
C GLY A 355 17.10 -15.55 -3.46
N ALA A 356 17.83 -16.15 -4.40
CA ALA A 356 17.92 -15.65 -5.77
C ALA A 356 16.58 -15.63 -6.52
N GLY A 357 15.60 -16.43 -6.11
CA GLY A 357 14.24 -16.38 -6.66
C GLY A 357 13.47 -15.13 -6.26
N PHE A 358 13.92 -14.42 -5.21
CA PHE A 358 13.34 -13.16 -4.78
C PHE A 358 13.87 -11.97 -5.59
N ALA A 359 15.14 -11.99 -5.94
CA ALA A 359 15.79 -10.94 -6.73
C ALA A 359 16.84 -11.59 -7.69
N PRO A 360 16.42 -12.30 -8.74
CA PRO A 360 17.34 -12.92 -9.68
C PRO A 360 18.05 -11.86 -10.52
N GLN A 361 19.30 -12.14 -10.87
CA GLN A 361 20.01 -11.40 -11.90
C GLN A 361 19.71 -12.02 -13.26
N ARG A 362 19.47 -11.18 -14.27
CA ARG A 362 19.17 -11.59 -15.64
C ARG A 362 20.16 -10.95 -16.61
N PHE A 363 20.63 -11.76 -17.54
CA PHE A 363 21.59 -11.35 -18.55
C PHE A 363 21.01 -11.54 -19.94
N MET A 364 21.24 -10.55 -20.82
CA MET A 364 20.88 -10.63 -22.22
C MET A 364 21.81 -11.61 -22.94
N THR A 365 21.38 -12.12 -24.08
CA THR A 365 22.25 -12.96 -24.91
C THR A 365 23.48 -12.20 -25.45
N SER A 366 23.38 -10.87 -25.58
CA SER A 366 24.46 -9.96 -25.97
C SER A 366 25.31 -9.43 -24.79
N ASP A 367 25.08 -9.87 -23.55
CA ASP A 367 25.73 -9.31 -22.36
C ASP A 367 27.26 -9.35 -22.47
N GLN A 368 27.83 -10.53 -22.77
CA GLN A 368 29.27 -10.70 -22.92
C GLN A 368 29.83 -9.84 -24.07
N ALA A 369 29.14 -9.85 -25.22
CA ALA A 369 29.57 -9.07 -26.39
C ALA A 369 29.53 -7.56 -26.12
N SER A 370 28.62 -7.08 -25.26
CA SER A 370 28.56 -5.69 -24.82
C SER A 370 29.69 -5.35 -23.83
N ARG A 371 30.00 -6.26 -22.90
CA ARG A 371 31.13 -6.09 -21.95
C ARG A 371 32.48 -6.13 -22.66
N ASP A 372 32.64 -6.99 -23.65
CA ASP A 372 33.88 -7.06 -24.49
C ASP A 372 34.16 -5.72 -25.21
N ARG A 373 33.11 -4.91 -25.45
CA ARG A 373 33.19 -3.56 -26.01
C ARG A 373 33.39 -2.47 -24.94
N GLY A 374 33.57 -2.84 -23.67
CA GLY A 374 33.78 -1.93 -22.55
C GLY A 374 32.52 -1.23 -22.06
N ALA A 375 31.32 -1.68 -22.42
CA ALA A 375 30.09 -1.03 -22.02
C ALA A 375 29.86 -1.10 -20.49
N PRO A 376 29.68 0.01 -19.80
CA PRO A 376 29.14 0.02 -18.44
C PRO A 376 27.73 -0.50 -18.46
N MET A 377 27.41 -1.39 -17.52
CA MET A 377 26.08 -2.02 -17.43
C MET A 377 25.25 -1.34 -16.35
N ILE A 378 23.97 -1.11 -16.65
CA ILE A 378 22.96 -0.61 -15.70
C ILE A 378 21.87 -1.64 -15.51
N GLU A 379 21.28 -1.67 -14.30
CA GLU A 379 20.18 -2.55 -13.98
C GLU A 379 18.83 -1.94 -14.39
N ALA A 380 17.99 -2.71 -15.05
CA ALA A 380 16.63 -2.38 -15.38
C ALA A 380 15.74 -3.62 -15.21
N GLY A 381 14.87 -3.64 -14.20
CA GLY A 381 13.96 -4.76 -13.95
C GLY A 381 14.69 -6.09 -13.76
N LEU A 382 15.80 -6.12 -13.02
CA LEU A 382 16.69 -7.25 -12.78
C LEU A 382 17.59 -7.66 -13.98
N TRP A 383 17.43 -7.01 -15.13
CA TRP A 383 18.28 -7.19 -16.29
C TRP A 383 19.44 -6.21 -16.29
N TYR A 384 20.60 -6.65 -16.75
CA TYR A 384 21.76 -5.79 -17.01
C TYR A 384 21.75 -5.36 -18.47
N ARG A 385 21.79 -4.03 -18.72
CA ARG A 385 21.77 -3.43 -20.05
C ARG A 385 22.95 -2.48 -20.23
N PRO A 386 23.57 -2.37 -21.44
CA PRO A 386 24.64 -1.40 -21.68
C PRO A 386 24.11 0.04 -21.56
N SER A 387 24.78 0.85 -20.75
CA SER A 387 24.49 2.28 -20.61
C SER A 387 24.93 3.03 -21.85
N TYR A 388 26.17 2.83 -22.26
CA TYR A 388 26.80 3.37 -23.47
C TYR A 388 28.00 2.49 -23.87
N PHE A 389 28.56 2.72 -25.07
CA PHE A 389 29.73 1.99 -25.59
C PHE A 389 30.90 2.96 -25.77
N PRO A 390 31.90 3.02 -24.85
CA PRO A 390 33.01 3.96 -24.95
C PRO A 390 33.93 3.65 -26.12
N LYS A 391 34.53 4.69 -26.72
CA LYS A 391 35.59 4.55 -27.72
C LYS A 391 36.89 5.22 -27.24
N PRO A 392 38.05 4.76 -27.73
CA PRO A 392 39.32 5.40 -27.45
C PRO A 392 39.27 6.92 -27.72
N GLY A 393 39.72 7.73 -26.77
CA GLY A 393 39.70 9.18 -26.84
C GLY A 393 38.48 9.86 -26.22
N GLU A 394 37.42 9.12 -25.92
CA GLU A 394 36.25 9.60 -25.17
C GLU A 394 36.57 9.58 -23.67
N THR A 395 36.28 10.68 -22.98
CA THR A 395 36.59 10.84 -21.54
C THR A 395 35.31 10.95 -20.68
N THR A 396 34.16 11.09 -21.32
CA THR A 396 32.86 11.22 -20.63
C THR A 396 31.81 10.35 -21.31
N TRP A 397 30.85 9.86 -20.53
CA TRP A 397 29.70 9.12 -21.06
C TRP A 397 28.91 9.92 -22.11
N ARG A 398 28.88 11.26 -21.95
CA ARG A 398 28.17 12.15 -22.86
C ARG A 398 28.75 12.12 -24.29
N GLN A 399 30.07 12.07 -24.43
CA GLN A 399 30.72 11.95 -25.74
C GLN A 399 30.32 10.66 -26.45
N SER A 400 30.27 9.54 -25.71
CA SER A 400 29.80 8.27 -26.23
C SER A 400 28.33 8.35 -26.63
N CYS A 401 27.48 8.92 -25.77
CA CYS A 401 26.05 9.09 -26.02
C CYS A 401 25.79 9.94 -27.28
N ASP A 402 26.42 11.10 -27.40
CA ASP A 402 26.24 11.98 -28.53
C ASP A 402 26.64 11.32 -29.86
N ARG A 403 27.75 10.56 -29.87
CA ARG A 403 28.17 9.77 -31.03
C ARG A 403 27.17 8.67 -31.36
N GLU A 404 26.65 7.98 -30.36
CA GLU A 404 25.66 6.92 -30.54
C GLU A 404 24.33 7.46 -31.07
N VAL A 405 23.88 8.64 -30.61
CA VAL A 405 22.74 9.35 -31.18
C VAL A 405 23.01 9.68 -32.67
N GLY A 406 24.22 10.11 -32.99
CA GLY A 406 24.66 10.36 -34.37
C GLY A 406 24.55 9.10 -35.26
N TYR A 407 24.88 7.90 -34.75
CA TYR A 407 24.70 6.65 -35.50
C TYR A 407 23.25 6.42 -35.93
N VAL A 408 22.33 6.70 -35.03
CA VAL A 408 20.89 6.52 -35.28
C VAL A 408 20.35 7.57 -36.24
N ARG A 409 20.85 8.82 -36.17
CA ARG A 409 20.40 9.92 -37.00
C ARG A 409 20.94 9.85 -38.45
N GLU A 410 22.19 9.42 -38.63
CA GLU A 410 22.94 9.56 -39.89
C GLU A 410 23.19 8.23 -40.58
N ALA A 411 23.18 7.11 -39.84
CA ALA A 411 23.53 5.80 -40.37
C ALA A 411 22.59 4.70 -39.90
N VAL A 412 23.05 3.83 -38.99
CA VAL A 412 22.26 2.78 -38.36
C VAL A 412 22.81 2.42 -36.98
N GLY A 413 21.97 2.47 -35.97
CA GLY A 413 22.26 2.04 -34.60
C GLY A 413 21.65 0.67 -34.29
N ILE A 414 22.36 -0.12 -33.49
CA ILE A 414 21.88 -1.42 -32.99
C ILE A 414 21.74 -1.35 -31.49
N CYS A 415 20.53 -1.61 -30.99
CA CYS A 415 20.25 -1.71 -29.56
C CYS A 415 19.63 -3.06 -29.22
N ASP A 416 20.15 -3.71 -28.19
CA ASP A 416 19.52 -4.92 -27.67
C ASP A 416 18.29 -4.54 -26.81
N VAL A 417 17.12 -4.91 -27.30
CA VAL A 417 15.81 -4.73 -26.64
C VAL A 417 15.20 -6.05 -26.17
N SER A 418 16.02 -7.10 -26.05
CA SER A 418 15.59 -8.43 -25.60
C SER A 418 14.95 -8.42 -24.20
N THR A 419 15.24 -7.41 -23.40
CA THR A 419 14.73 -7.28 -22.02
C THR A 419 13.28 -6.80 -21.93
N LEU A 420 12.72 -6.24 -23.00
CA LEU A 420 11.29 -5.91 -23.04
C LEU A 420 10.47 -7.17 -22.77
N GLY A 421 9.48 -7.06 -21.88
CA GLY A 421 8.58 -8.18 -21.63
C GLY A 421 7.87 -8.60 -22.91
N LYS A 422 7.78 -9.89 -23.14
CA LYS A 422 7.06 -10.50 -24.26
C LYS A 422 6.13 -11.56 -23.71
N ILE A 423 4.84 -11.37 -23.89
CA ILE A 423 3.82 -12.30 -23.42
C ILE A 423 2.99 -12.76 -24.60
N ASP A 424 2.95 -14.04 -24.80
CA ASP A 424 2.11 -14.71 -25.78
C ASP A 424 0.71 -14.88 -25.20
N VAL A 425 -0.30 -14.40 -25.93
CA VAL A 425 -1.71 -14.46 -25.55
C VAL A 425 -2.46 -15.21 -26.63
N GLN A 426 -2.96 -16.41 -26.31
CA GLN A 426 -3.60 -17.29 -27.24
C GLN A 426 -4.95 -17.77 -26.71
N GLY A 427 -5.87 -18.06 -27.62
CA GLY A 427 -7.18 -18.61 -27.30
C GLY A 427 -8.28 -17.97 -28.18
N PRO A 428 -9.45 -18.63 -28.23
CA PRO A 428 -10.58 -18.07 -28.98
C PRO A 428 -11.03 -16.70 -28.47
N ASP A 429 -10.88 -16.45 -27.16
CA ASP A 429 -11.29 -15.20 -26.52
C ASP A 429 -10.13 -14.20 -26.30
N ALA A 430 -8.94 -14.45 -26.88
CA ALA A 430 -7.77 -13.60 -26.68
C ALA A 430 -8.02 -12.12 -27.07
N ALA A 431 -8.77 -11.88 -28.13
CA ALA A 431 -9.13 -10.51 -28.56
C ALA A 431 -10.05 -9.80 -27.55
N ALA A 432 -11.06 -10.50 -27.02
CA ALA A 432 -11.97 -9.96 -26.00
C ALA A 432 -11.25 -9.75 -24.65
N PHE A 433 -10.35 -10.65 -24.29
CA PHE A 433 -9.50 -10.52 -23.12
C PHE A 433 -8.61 -9.28 -23.20
N LEU A 434 -7.92 -9.07 -24.32
CA LEU A 434 -7.08 -7.90 -24.53
C LEU A 434 -7.88 -6.59 -24.60
N ASP A 435 -9.12 -6.61 -25.06
CA ASP A 435 -10.02 -5.47 -24.98
C ASP A 435 -10.36 -5.12 -23.51
N PHE A 436 -10.43 -6.10 -22.63
CA PHE A 436 -10.69 -5.85 -21.21
C PHE A 436 -9.43 -5.37 -20.46
N VAL A 437 -8.24 -5.78 -20.90
CA VAL A 437 -6.95 -5.39 -20.29
C VAL A 437 -6.52 -3.98 -20.75
N TYR A 438 -6.54 -3.72 -22.04
CA TYR A 438 -6.08 -2.44 -22.61
C TYR A 438 -7.18 -1.38 -22.63
N THR A 439 -6.78 -0.12 -22.48
CA THR A 439 -7.70 1.03 -22.61
C THR A 439 -8.27 1.19 -24.00
N ASN A 440 -7.44 0.93 -25.02
CA ASN A 440 -7.85 0.97 -26.43
C ASN A 440 -8.28 -0.42 -26.94
N THR A 441 -9.01 -0.44 -28.06
CA THR A 441 -9.59 -1.67 -28.60
C THR A 441 -8.54 -2.49 -29.35
N MET A 442 -8.30 -3.74 -28.95
CA MET A 442 -7.35 -4.66 -29.59
C MET A 442 -8.03 -5.66 -30.54
N SER A 443 -9.31 -5.95 -30.34
CA SER A 443 -10.09 -6.86 -31.20
C SER A 443 -10.18 -6.40 -32.66
N THR A 444 -10.10 -5.10 -32.92
CA THR A 444 -10.12 -4.52 -34.26
C THR A 444 -8.76 -4.45 -34.94
N LEU A 445 -7.69 -4.95 -34.29
CA LEU A 445 -6.35 -4.99 -34.91
C LEU A 445 -6.31 -6.07 -36.00
N PRO A 446 -5.97 -5.74 -37.25
CA PRO A 446 -5.82 -6.78 -38.28
C PRO A 446 -4.64 -7.70 -38.01
N VAL A 447 -4.73 -8.95 -38.51
CA VAL A 447 -3.59 -9.86 -38.52
C VAL A 447 -2.41 -9.28 -39.31
N GLY A 448 -1.19 -9.43 -38.83
CA GLY A 448 0.03 -8.84 -39.43
C GLY A 448 0.26 -7.37 -39.05
N LYS A 449 -0.56 -6.82 -38.16
CA LYS A 449 -0.42 -5.44 -37.67
C LYS A 449 -0.05 -5.39 -36.17
N VAL A 450 0.52 -4.24 -35.81
CA VAL A 450 0.91 -3.88 -34.44
C VAL A 450 0.09 -2.67 -34.00
N ARG A 451 -0.28 -2.60 -32.74
CA ARG A 451 -0.93 -1.44 -32.14
C ARG A 451 -0.27 -1.11 -30.81
N TYR A 452 0.05 0.15 -30.58
CA TYR A 452 0.46 0.64 -29.29
C TYR A 452 -0.75 0.67 -28.33
N GLY A 453 -0.57 0.25 -27.11
CA GLY A 453 -1.62 0.13 -26.10
C GLY A 453 -1.19 0.62 -24.72
N LEU A 454 -2.17 1.06 -23.95
CA LEU A 454 -2.03 1.53 -22.57
C LEU A 454 -2.82 0.63 -21.65
N MET A 455 -2.21 0.21 -20.54
CA MET A 455 -2.86 -0.54 -19.47
C MET A 455 -3.01 0.33 -18.23
N LEU A 456 -4.14 0.21 -17.55
CA LEU A 456 -4.40 0.87 -16.27
C LEU A 456 -4.41 -0.16 -15.15
N ARG A 457 -4.02 0.29 -13.96
CA ARG A 457 -4.33 -0.41 -12.71
C ARG A 457 -5.80 -0.24 -12.36
N GLU A 458 -6.29 -1.02 -11.44
CA GLU A 458 -7.68 -0.98 -10.96
C GLU A 458 -8.06 0.39 -10.37
N ASP A 459 -7.07 1.13 -9.85
CA ASP A 459 -7.23 2.47 -9.29
C ASP A 459 -7.24 3.60 -10.36
N GLY A 460 -7.08 3.25 -11.65
CA GLY A 460 -7.14 4.15 -12.77
C GLY A 460 -5.82 4.82 -13.18
N HIS A 461 -4.72 4.57 -12.44
CA HIS A 461 -3.40 5.02 -12.85
C HIS A 461 -2.82 4.14 -13.95
N VAL A 462 -1.90 4.70 -14.73
CA VAL A 462 -1.17 3.94 -15.75
C VAL A 462 -0.33 2.85 -15.08
N MET A 463 -0.48 1.62 -15.55
CA MET A 463 0.31 0.47 -15.13
C MET A 463 1.56 0.32 -16.00
N ASP A 464 1.35 0.23 -17.30
CA ASP A 464 2.39 0.05 -18.30
C ASP A 464 1.85 0.41 -19.68
N ASP A 465 2.75 0.54 -20.62
CA ASP A 465 2.48 0.71 -22.04
C ASP A 465 3.25 -0.33 -22.86
N GLY A 466 2.89 -0.48 -24.12
CA GLY A 466 3.60 -1.41 -24.98
C GLY A 466 2.90 -1.64 -26.30
N THR A 467 3.43 -2.56 -27.09
CA THR A 467 2.85 -2.93 -28.37
C THR A 467 2.09 -4.25 -28.28
N CYS A 468 1.00 -4.34 -29.03
CA CYS A 468 0.23 -5.56 -29.24
C CYS A 468 0.30 -5.92 -30.74
N ALA A 469 0.90 -7.06 -31.05
CA ALA A 469 1.01 -7.59 -32.42
C ALA A 469 0.06 -8.78 -32.60
N ARG A 470 -0.77 -8.78 -33.66
CA ARG A 470 -1.70 -9.86 -33.94
C ARG A 470 -1.14 -10.83 -34.98
N PHE A 471 -0.78 -12.03 -34.53
CA PHE A 471 -0.19 -13.09 -35.36
C PHE A 471 -1.23 -14.00 -36.02
N GLY A 472 -2.41 -14.09 -35.46
CA GLY A 472 -3.52 -14.90 -35.96
C GLY A 472 -4.85 -14.43 -35.34
N GLU A 473 -5.96 -15.07 -35.69
CA GLU A 473 -7.28 -14.68 -35.19
C GLU A 473 -7.32 -14.69 -33.65
N GLY A 474 -6.83 -15.74 -33.03
CA GLY A 474 -6.74 -15.88 -31.57
C GLY A 474 -5.29 -15.88 -31.04
N HIS A 475 -4.33 -15.26 -31.73
CA HIS A 475 -2.93 -15.26 -31.33
C HIS A 475 -2.35 -13.83 -31.37
N PHE A 476 -1.94 -13.35 -30.21
CA PHE A 476 -1.32 -12.04 -30.03
C PHE A 476 0.00 -12.18 -29.25
N VAL A 477 0.92 -11.28 -29.52
CA VAL A 477 2.13 -11.07 -28.72
C VAL A 477 2.11 -9.63 -28.21
N ILE A 478 2.10 -9.45 -26.92
CA ILE A 478 2.19 -8.14 -26.31
C ILE A 478 3.59 -7.89 -25.76
N THR A 479 4.05 -6.66 -25.84
CA THR A 479 5.29 -6.21 -25.20
C THR A 479 4.98 -5.33 -24.01
N THR A 480 5.90 -5.29 -23.05
CA THR A 480 5.83 -4.46 -21.85
C THR A 480 7.14 -3.73 -21.65
N THR A 481 7.18 -2.72 -20.81
CA THR A 481 8.47 -2.19 -20.36
C THR A 481 9.26 -3.29 -19.62
N THR A 482 10.60 -3.19 -19.66
CA THR A 482 11.48 -4.18 -19.03
C THR A 482 11.16 -4.41 -17.54
N ALA A 483 10.98 -3.31 -16.79
CA ALA A 483 10.72 -3.35 -15.36
C ALA A 483 9.33 -3.88 -15.00
N ALA A 484 8.34 -3.66 -15.87
CA ALA A 484 6.95 -4.04 -15.63
C ALA A 484 6.59 -5.46 -16.09
N ALA A 485 7.47 -6.19 -16.78
CA ALA A 485 7.16 -7.48 -17.38
C ALA A 485 6.51 -8.49 -16.42
N ALA A 486 7.07 -8.64 -15.21
CA ALA A 486 6.51 -9.53 -14.20
C ALA A 486 5.22 -8.97 -13.56
N LEU A 487 5.09 -7.64 -13.44
CA LEU A 487 3.88 -6.99 -12.93
C LEU A 487 2.72 -7.19 -13.91
N VAL A 488 2.96 -6.96 -15.20
CA VAL A 488 1.95 -7.16 -16.24
C VAL A 488 1.54 -8.63 -16.32
N MET A 489 2.48 -9.57 -16.30
CA MET A 489 2.14 -10.99 -16.32
C MET A 489 1.22 -11.39 -15.17
N ARG A 490 1.54 -10.97 -13.93
CA ARG A 490 0.67 -11.20 -12.77
C ARG A 490 -0.70 -10.56 -12.91
N HIS A 491 -0.75 -9.36 -13.49
CA HIS A 491 -2.02 -8.68 -13.74
C HIS A 491 -2.89 -9.43 -14.75
N LEU A 492 -2.28 -9.91 -15.85
CA LEU A 492 -3.00 -10.71 -16.84
C LEU A 492 -3.54 -12.02 -16.24
N GLU A 493 -2.73 -12.71 -15.42
CA GLU A 493 -3.15 -13.92 -14.71
C GLU A 493 -4.30 -13.63 -13.74
N PHE A 494 -4.23 -12.53 -13.00
CA PHE A 494 -5.31 -12.08 -12.11
C PHE A 494 -6.59 -11.78 -12.89
N VAL A 495 -6.50 -11.09 -14.02
CA VAL A 495 -7.65 -10.82 -14.88
C VAL A 495 -8.25 -12.13 -15.42
N ALA A 496 -7.42 -13.03 -15.93
CA ALA A 496 -7.89 -14.28 -16.51
C ALA A 496 -8.55 -15.21 -15.47
N GLN A 497 -7.97 -15.29 -14.26
CA GLN A 497 -8.42 -16.22 -13.23
C GLN A 497 -9.48 -15.64 -12.28
N GLY A 498 -9.50 -14.33 -12.10
CA GLY A 498 -10.33 -13.65 -11.10
C GLY A 498 -11.42 -12.76 -11.66
N LEU A 499 -11.11 -11.94 -12.66
CA LEU A 499 -12.07 -10.97 -13.19
C LEU A 499 -12.84 -11.49 -14.41
N ARG A 500 -12.19 -12.27 -15.25
CA ARG A 500 -12.76 -12.83 -16.49
C ARG A 500 -12.45 -14.32 -16.64
N PRO A 501 -12.82 -15.15 -15.63
CA PRO A 501 -12.63 -16.60 -15.70
C PRO A 501 -13.54 -17.29 -16.73
N ASP A 502 -14.47 -16.54 -17.31
CA ASP A 502 -15.36 -16.94 -18.40
C ASP A 502 -14.66 -17.00 -19.76
N LEU A 503 -13.50 -16.36 -19.92
CA LEU A 503 -12.78 -16.28 -21.20
C LEU A 503 -11.76 -17.43 -21.36
N ASP A 504 -11.79 -18.08 -22.51
CA ASP A 504 -10.80 -19.11 -22.88
C ASP A 504 -9.56 -18.45 -23.48
N VAL A 505 -8.56 -18.22 -22.61
CA VAL A 505 -7.30 -17.58 -22.95
C VAL A 505 -6.12 -18.24 -22.24
N GLN A 506 -5.02 -18.40 -22.95
CA GLN A 506 -3.75 -18.93 -22.45
C GLN A 506 -2.69 -17.82 -22.48
N LEU A 507 -1.94 -17.68 -21.39
CA LEU A 507 -0.92 -16.64 -21.19
C LEU A 507 0.43 -17.30 -20.93
N VAL A 508 1.44 -16.94 -21.73
CA VAL A 508 2.79 -17.46 -21.56
C VAL A 508 3.83 -16.35 -21.69
N SER A 509 4.66 -16.16 -20.67
CA SER A 509 5.83 -15.29 -20.79
C SER A 509 6.87 -15.93 -21.70
N VAL A 510 7.21 -15.27 -22.78
CA VAL A 510 8.20 -15.70 -23.77
C VAL A 510 9.41 -14.76 -23.84
N THR A 511 9.58 -13.91 -22.82
CA THR A 511 10.63 -12.89 -22.76
C THR A 511 12.02 -13.47 -23.03
N GLU A 512 12.37 -14.54 -22.32
CA GLU A 512 13.69 -15.17 -22.42
C GLU A 512 13.85 -16.13 -23.62
N GLN A 513 12.76 -16.40 -24.35
CA GLN A 513 12.81 -17.25 -25.55
C GLN A 513 13.29 -16.49 -26.79
N TRP A 514 13.22 -15.17 -26.79
CA TRP A 514 13.50 -14.31 -27.95
C TRP A 514 14.56 -13.26 -27.62
N ALA A 515 15.67 -13.31 -28.35
CA ALA A 515 16.59 -12.17 -28.47
C ALA A 515 16.03 -11.21 -29.51
N GLN A 516 15.91 -9.93 -29.17
CA GLN A 516 15.29 -8.89 -29.99
C GLN A 516 16.18 -7.65 -30.08
N PHE A 517 16.41 -7.18 -31.30
CA PHE A 517 17.33 -6.08 -31.57
C PHE A 517 16.62 -4.97 -32.35
N GLY A 518 16.74 -3.74 -31.85
CA GLY A 518 16.39 -2.55 -32.60
C GLY A 518 17.47 -2.27 -33.65
N VAL A 519 17.05 -2.17 -34.90
CA VAL A 519 17.89 -1.75 -36.07
C VAL A 519 17.33 -0.42 -36.54
N VAL A 520 18.01 0.68 -36.22
CA VAL A 520 17.41 2.01 -36.19
C VAL A 520 18.27 3.02 -36.94
N GLY A 521 17.68 3.77 -37.85
CA GLY A 521 18.33 4.81 -38.63
C GLY A 521 18.07 4.72 -40.11
N PRO A 522 18.49 5.70 -40.92
CA PRO A 522 18.18 5.77 -42.36
C PRO A 522 18.70 4.56 -43.17
N LYS A 523 19.80 3.93 -42.73
CA LYS A 523 20.38 2.75 -43.37
C LYS A 523 19.89 1.40 -42.78
N SER A 524 18.89 1.42 -41.91
CA SER A 524 18.39 0.22 -41.21
C SER A 524 17.80 -0.83 -42.18
N ARG A 525 17.08 -0.38 -43.23
CA ARG A 525 16.53 -1.27 -44.25
C ARG A 525 17.63 -1.94 -45.09
N ASP A 526 18.64 -1.18 -45.49
CA ASP A 526 19.76 -1.69 -46.29
C ASP A 526 20.51 -2.76 -45.53
N LEU A 527 20.82 -2.51 -44.26
CA LEU A 527 21.43 -3.48 -43.38
C LEU A 527 20.60 -4.77 -43.27
N LEU A 528 19.29 -4.65 -43.07
CA LEU A 528 18.42 -5.81 -42.94
C LEU A 528 18.29 -6.58 -44.22
N ASN A 529 18.18 -5.92 -45.37
CA ASN A 529 18.08 -6.56 -46.69
C ASN A 529 19.37 -7.31 -47.08
N ASP A 530 20.52 -6.95 -46.49
CA ASP A 530 21.78 -7.70 -46.64
C ASP A 530 21.79 -9.02 -45.82
N LEU A 531 20.94 -9.13 -44.80
CA LEU A 531 20.92 -10.26 -43.89
C LEU A 531 19.66 -11.14 -44.01
N LEU A 532 18.58 -10.61 -44.54
CA LEU A 532 17.31 -11.32 -44.68
C LEU A 532 17.30 -12.16 -45.92
N ASP A 533 16.73 -13.38 -45.86
CA ASP A 533 16.60 -14.27 -47.03
C ASP A 533 15.64 -13.69 -48.09
N ALA A 534 14.71 -12.80 -47.69
CA ALA A 534 13.83 -12.07 -48.57
C ALA A 534 13.86 -10.55 -48.23
N PRO A 535 14.07 -9.69 -49.24
CA PRO A 535 14.16 -8.25 -49.02
C PRO A 535 12.79 -7.65 -48.56
N ILE A 536 12.87 -6.59 -47.80
CA ILE A 536 11.70 -5.83 -47.33
C ILE A 536 11.63 -4.45 -47.96
N SER A 537 10.40 -3.97 -48.16
CA SER A 537 10.09 -2.62 -48.64
C SER A 537 8.95 -2.00 -47.81
N ASP A 538 8.55 -0.77 -48.15
CA ASP A 538 7.41 -0.13 -47.52
C ASP A 538 6.07 -0.82 -47.85
N GLU A 539 5.99 -1.45 -49.02
CA GLU A 539 4.82 -2.21 -49.47
C GLU A 539 4.72 -3.55 -48.77
N THR A 540 5.86 -4.30 -48.63
CA THR A 540 5.87 -5.65 -48.03
C THR A 540 5.79 -5.59 -46.51
N LEU A 541 6.38 -4.55 -45.89
CA LEU A 541 6.33 -4.35 -44.45
C LEU A 541 6.05 -2.86 -44.13
N PRO A 542 4.79 -2.41 -44.19
CA PRO A 542 4.41 -1.04 -43.88
C PRO A 542 4.60 -0.73 -42.39
N TYR A 543 4.64 0.58 -42.07
CA TYR A 543 4.74 1.02 -40.66
C TYR A 543 3.62 0.41 -39.79
N MET A 544 3.97 0.02 -38.58
CA MET A 544 3.12 -0.74 -37.67
C MET A 544 2.71 -2.11 -38.23
N GLY A 545 3.52 -2.68 -39.12
CA GLY A 545 3.40 -4.06 -39.60
C GLY A 545 4.37 -5.01 -38.90
N HIS A 546 4.07 -6.29 -38.92
CA HIS A 546 4.99 -7.35 -38.59
C HIS A 546 4.84 -8.54 -39.52
N GLN A 547 5.90 -9.34 -39.64
CA GLN A 547 5.90 -10.57 -40.40
C GLN A 547 6.91 -11.57 -39.85
N ALA A 548 6.75 -12.83 -40.21
CA ALA A 548 7.81 -13.81 -40.06
C ALA A 548 8.99 -13.45 -40.99
N ALA A 549 10.20 -13.67 -40.54
CA ALA A 549 11.41 -13.43 -41.32
C ALA A 549 12.34 -14.62 -41.19
N GLN A 550 13.18 -14.80 -42.18
CA GLN A 550 14.34 -15.66 -42.07
C GLN A 550 15.61 -14.81 -42.18
N VAL A 551 16.51 -14.95 -41.23
CA VAL A 551 17.76 -14.22 -41.17
C VAL A 551 18.89 -15.21 -41.03
N MET A 552 19.75 -15.30 -42.06
CA MET A 552 20.89 -16.23 -42.09
C MET A 552 20.46 -17.69 -41.78
N GLY A 553 19.31 -18.13 -42.31
CA GLY A 553 18.74 -19.45 -42.09
C GLY A 553 18.02 -19.68 -40.75
N ALA A 554 18.01 -18.71 -39.87
CA ALA A 554 17.24 -18.78 -38.62
C ALA A 554 15.84 -18.14 -38.78
N ARG A 555 14.81 -18.84 -38.31
CA ARG A 555 13.45 -18.25 -38.24
C ARG A 555 13.41 -17.12 -37.22
N GLY A 556 12.85 -15.98 -37.61
CA GLY A 556 12.69 -14.81 -36.80
C GLY A 556 11.34 -14.14 -36.96
N ARG A 557 11.16 -13.07 -36.23
CA ARG A 557 10.02 -12.15 -36.31
C ARG A 557 10.57 -10.75 -36.60
N LEU A 558 9.96 -10.04 -37.53
CA LEU A 558 10.36 -8.68 -37.88
C LEU A 558 9.17 -7.74 -37.71
N PHE A 559 9.38 -6.67 -36.95
CA PHE A 559 8.41 -5.64 -36.67
C PHE A 559 8.90 -4.30 -37.22
N ARG A 560 8.05 -3.55 -37.89
CA ARG A 560 8.35 -2.19 -38.30
C ARG A 560 7.73 -1.18 -37.33
N ILE A 561 8.45 -0.98 -36.23
CA ILE A 561 8.08 -0.05 -35.14
C ILE A 561 9.29 0.82 -34.80
N SER A 562 9.04 2.00 -34.27
CA SER A 562 10.09 2.97 -33.92
C SER A 562 9.85 3.56 -32.56
N PHE A 563 10.87 3.49 -31.70
CA PHE A 563 10.88 4.16 -30.41
C PHE A 563 11.73 5.44 -30.41
N SER A 564 12.66 5.54 -31.35
CA SER A 564 13.57 6.69 -31.51
C SER A 564 13.02 7.80 -32.42
N GLY A 565 11.92 7.53 -33.12
CA GLY A 565 11.40 8.44 -34.15
C GLY A 565 12.04 8.30 -35.55
N GLU A 566 13.16 7.57 -35.64
CA GLU A 566 13.82 7.30 -36.92
C GLU A 566 13.22 6.07 -37.62
N HIS A 567 13.61 5.83 -38.88
CA HIS A 567 13.29 4.62 -39.62
C HIS A 567 13.83 3.41 -38.82
N ALA A 568 12.96 2.53 -38.38
CA ALA A 568 13.35 1.51 -37.44
C ALA A 568 12.62 0.18 -37.64
N TYR A 569 13.31 -0.86 -37.25
CA TYR A 569 12.79 -2.24 -37.19
C TYR A 569 13.23 -2.88 -35.88
N GLU A 570 12.43 -3.84 -35.40
CA GLU A 570 12.85 -4.77 -34.36
C GLU A 570 12.89 -6.18 -34.93
N LEU A 571 14.08 -6.78 -34.91
CA LEU A 571 14.32 -8.14 -35.38
C LEU A 571 14.48 -9.07 -34.20
N ALA A 572 13.62 -10.07 -34.08
CA ALA A 572 13.67 -11.09 -33.03
C ALA A 572 14.03 -12.46 -33.60
N VAL A 573 14.94 -13.17 -32.93
CA VAL A 573 15.28 -14.55 -33.20
C VAL A 573 15.20 -15.39 -31.92
N PRO A 574 15.06 -16.73 -31.98
CA PRO A 574 15.20 -17.58 -30.80
C PRO A 574 16.49 -17.26 -30.03
N ALA A 575 16.41 -17.16 -28.71
CA ALA A 575 17.48 -16.64 -27.85
C ALA A 575 18.85 -17.30 -28.09
N ARG A 576 18.87 -18.60 -28.44
CA ARG A 576 20.13 -19.34 -28.76
C ARG A 576 20.94 -18.73 -29.91
N PHE A 577 20.35 -17.92 -30.77
CA PHE A 577 21.01 -17.24 -31.90
C PHE A 577 21.33 -15.76 -31.55
N GLY A 578 20.94 -15.28 -30.39
CA GLY A 578 20.95 -13.85 -30.04
C GLY A 578 22.36 -13.25 -30.07
N GLU A 579 23.34 -13.86 -29.41
CA GLU A 579 24.71 -13.35 -29.40
C GLU A 579 25.33 -13.31 -30.79
N ALA A 580 25.17 -14.39 -31.56
CA ALA A 580 25.72 -14.45 -32.93
C ALA A 580 25.12 -13.36 -33.82
N LEU A 581 23.79 -13.19 -33.79
CA LEU A 581 23.10 -12.16 -34.56
C LEU A 581 23.52 -10.76 -34.12
N TYR A 582 23.63 -10.51 -32.81
CA TYR A 582 24.08 -9.21 -32.30
C TYR A 582 25.44 -8.81 -32.83
N ARG A 583 26.40 -9.73 -32.78
CA ARG A 583 27.78 -9.51 -33.30
C ARG A 583 27.75 -9.17 -34.80
N VAL A 584 26.94 -9.88 -35.61
CA VAL A 584 26.78 -9.61 -37.05
C VAL A 584 26.13 -8.27 -37.29
N LEU A 585 25.02 -7.96 -36.60
CA LEU A 585 24.31 -6.69 -36.75
C LEU A 585 25.22 -5.50 -36.44
N VAL A 586 25.97 -5.55 -35.32
CA VAL A 586 26.89 -4.49 -34.94
C VAL A 586 28.01 -4.31 -35.92
N ALA A 587 28.64 -5.44 -36.39
CA ALA A 587 29.72 -5.39 -37.38
C ALA A 587 29.23 -4.77 -38.70
N ARG A 588 28.04 -5.14 -39.19
CA ARG A 588 27.44 -4.56 -40.38
C ARG A 588 27.07 -3.07 -40.19
N ALA A 589 26.56 -2.70 -39.03
CA ALA A 589 26.28 -1.30 -38.71
C ALA A 589 27.55 -0.44 -38.74
N GLU A 590 28.67 -0.96 -38.20
CA GLU A 590 29.97 -0.27 -38.22
C GLU A 590 30.49 -0.10 -39.66
N MET A 591 30.31 -1.03 -40.53
CA MET A 591 30.65 -0.90 -41.97
C MET A 591 29.82 0.19 -42.67
N LEU A 592 28.63 0.45 -42.23
CA LEU A 592 27.72 1.50 -42.74
C LEU A 592 27.93 2.86 -42.05
N GLY A 593 28.92 2.98 -41.13
CA GLY A 593 29.18 4.20 -40.36
C GLY A 593 28.38 4.35 -39.08
N GLY A 594 27.68 3.31 -38.66
CA GLY A 594 26.90 3.22 -37.44
C GLY A 594 27.58 2.43 -36.33
N GLY A 595 26.78 1.72 -35.51
CA GLY A 595 27.30 0.86 -34.44
C GLY A 595 26.28 0.54 -33.36
N ALA A 596 26.77 -0.10 -32.28
CA ALA A 596 25.97 -0.33 -31.11
C ALA A 596 25.67 0.98 -30.38
N TYR A 597 24.47 1.09 -29.77
CA TYR A 597 24.10 2.19 -28.90
C TYR A 597 23.42 1.69 -27.63
N GLY A 598 23.64 2.40 -26.53
CA GLY A 598 23.15 2.04 -25.21
C GLY A 598 21.93 2.81 -24.75
N MET A 599 21.62 2.66 -23.45
CA MET A 599 20.42 3.24 -22.83
C MET A 599 20.45 4.76 -22.77
N GLU A 600 21.64 5.39 -22.66
CA GLU A 600 21.76 6.84 -22.62
C GLU A 600 21.32 7.47 -23.97
N ALA A 601 21.82 6.93 -25.07
CA ALA A 601 21.43 7.38 -26.41
C ALA A 601 19.95 7.06 -26.69
N LEU A 602 19.46 5.89 -26.26
CA LEU A 602 18.05 5.54 -26.38
C LEU A 602 17.14 6.54 -25.66
N ASN A 603 17.55 6.99 -24.46
CA ASN A 603 16.80 7.99 -23.69
C ASN A 603 16.77 9.36 -24.38
N VAL A 604 17.88 9.82 -24.95
CA VAL A 604 17.88 11.06 -25.73
C VAL A 604 16.91 10.96 -26.90
N LEU A 605 17.02 9.92 -27.71
CA LEU A 605 16.21 9.71 -28.92
C LEU A 605 14.71 9.62 -28.60
N ARG A 606 14.31 8.88 -27.56
CA ARG A 606 12.91 8.74 -27.19
C ARG A 606 12.31 10.04 -26.64
N ILE A 607 13.10 10.82 -25.87
CA ILE A 607 12.66 12.12 -25.33
C ILE A 607 12.43 13.11 -26.49
N GLU A 608 13.35 13.20 -27.45
CA GLU A 608 13.19 14.03 -28.64
C GLU A 608 11.95 13.66 -29.48
N LYS A 609 11.58 12.37 -29.47
CA LYS A 609 10.34 11.90 -30.13
C LYS A 609 9.08 12.11 -29.29
N GLY A 610 9.21 12.25 -27.98
CA GLY A 610 8.09 12.35 -27.03
C GLY A 610 7.52 11.00 -26.61
N HIS A 611 8.29 9.90 -26.70
CA HIS A 611 7.88 8.59 -26.18
C HIS A 611 8.16 8.47 -24.70
N ILE A 612 7.20 7.92 -23.95
CA ILE A 612 7.27 7.72 -22.50
C ILE A 612 8.01 6.42 -22.13
N THR A 613 8.48 6.36 -20.91
CA THR A 613 9.04 5.18 -20.24
C THR A 613 8.53 5.09 -18.81
N HIS A 614 9.05 4.15 -18.03
CA HIS A 614 8.81 4.07 -16.59
C HIS A 614 9.27 5.34 -15.81
N ALA A 615 10.07 6.21 -16.41
CA ALA A 615 10.43 7.49 -15.79
C ALA A 615 9.22 8.43 -15.68
N GLU A 616 8.34 8.41 -16.68
CA GLU A 616 7.08 9.14 -16.68
C GLU A 616 5.94 8.34 -16.01
N ILE A 617 6.03 6.99 -16.01
CA ILE A 617 5.06 6.10 -15.35
C ILE A 617 5.53 5.78 -13.94
N HIS A 618 5.40 6.74 -13.02
CA HIS A 618 5.93 6.64 -11.65
C HIS A 618 4.89 6.25 -10.58
N GLY A 619 3.83 5.57 -10.96
CA GLY A 619 2.81 5.05 -10.03
C GLY A 619 1.68 6.01 -9.66
N ARG A 620 1.82 7.31 -9.95
CA ARG A 620 0.78 8.35 -9.81
C ARG A 620 0.36 8.96 -11.14
N THR A 621 0.93 8.48 -12.22
CA THR A 621 0.68 8.98 -13.58
C THR A 621 -0.69 8.51 -14.05
N THR A 622 -1.50 9.44 -14.54
CA THR A 622 -2.76 9.16 -15.22
C THR A 622 -2.58 9.24 -16.73
N ALA A 623 -3.51 8.69 -17.50
CA ALA A 623 -3.51 8.86 -18.96
C ALA A 623 -3.69 10.33 -19.36
N PHE A 624 -4.33 11.15 -18.54
CA PHE A 624 -4.52 12.56 -18.75
C PHE A 624 -3.21 13.34 -18.59
N ASP A 625 -2.40 13.00 -17.58
CA ASP A 625 -1.11 13.66 -17.33
C ASP A 625 -0.15 13.54 -18.51
N ILE A 626 -0.23 12.46 -19.27
CA ILE A 626 0.64 12.16 -20.43
C ILE A 626 -0.04 12.36 -21.79
N GLY A 627 -1.24 12.97 -21.82
CA GLY A 627 -1.96 13.28 -23.05
C GLY A 627 -2.54 12.07 -23.78
N PHE A 628 -2.75 10.94 -23.09
CA PHE A 628 -3.31 9.69 -23.64
C PHE A 628 -4.78 9.45 -23.27
N ASP A 629 -5.48 10.49 -22.83
CA ASP A 629 -6.90 10.46 -22.49
C ASP A 629 -7.78 9.87 -23.61
N LYS A 630 -7.46 10.20 -24.88
CA LYS A 630 -8.15 9.69 -26.06
C LYS A 630 -7.96 8.19 -26.31
N MET A 631 -6.96 7.57 -25.69
CA MET A 631 -6.75 6.13 -25.76
C MET A 631 -7.72 5.36 -24.84
N ILE A 632 -8.33 6.02 -23.86
CA ILE A 632 -9.34 5.39 -23.00
C ILE A 632 -10.65 5.29 -23.77
N SER A 633 -10.94 4.11 -24.31
CA SER A 633 -12.17 3.87 -25.06
C SER A 633 -13.38 3.99 -24.14
N ARG A 634 -14.38 4.76 -24.56
CA ARG A 634 -15.69 4.87 -23.88
C ARG A 634 -16.70 3.83 -24.38
N LYS A 635 -16.31 2.99 -25.37
CA LYS A 635 -17.21 2.05 -26.06
C LYS A 635 -17.13 0.63 -25.50
N LYS A 636 -16.24 0.38 -24.56
CA LYS A 636 -16.02 -0.93 -23.94
C LYS A 636 -15.60 -0.76 -22.49
N ASP A 637 -15.82 -1.78 -21.68
CA ASP A 637 -15.24 -1.84 -20.33
C ASP A 637 -13.77 -2.29 -20.40
N CYS A 638 -12.95 -1.74 -19.53
CA CYS A 638 -11.61 -2.23 -19.27
C CYS A 638 -11.19 -1.94 -17.82
N VAL A 639 -10.14 -2.63 -17.37
CA VAL A 639 -9.59 -2.45 -16.03
C VAL A 639 -9.24 -0.97 -15.81
N GLY A 640 -9.64 -0.44 -14.66
CA GLY A 640 -9.32 0.91 -14.24
C GLY A 640 -10.09 2.04 -14.91
N GLN A 641 -10.86 1.79 -15.97
CA GLN A 641 -11.54 2.82 -16.75
C GLN A 641 -12.45 3.73 -15.91
N LYS A 642 -13.27 3.13 -15.04
CA LYS A 642 -14.20 3.89 -14.19
C LYS A 642 -13.47 4.72 -13.14
N MET A 643 -12.36 4.19 -12.64
CA MET A 643 -11.55 4.86 -11.62
C MET A 643 -10.69 5.98 -12.23
N ALA A 644 -10.26 5.85 -13.47
CA ALA A 644 -9.51 6.89 -14.17
C ALA A 644 -10.30 8.21 -14.36
N ALA A 645 -11.63 8.14 -14.40
CA ALA A 645 -12.50 9.30 -14.58
C ALA A 645 -12.97 9.97 -13.28
N ARG A 646 -12.49 9.54 -12.11
CA ARG A 646 -12.92 10.13 -10.83
C ARG A 646 -12.24 11.47 -10.57
N GLU A 647 -12.85 12.23 -9.64
CA GLU A 647 -12.31 13.47 -9.11
C GLU A 647 -10.87 13.27 -8.59
N GLY A 648 -10.01 14.24 -8.77
CA GLY A 648 -8.59 14.17 -8.47
C GLY A 648 -7.71 13.51 -9.54
N MET A 649 -8.28 12.70 -10.44
CA MET A 649 -7.54 12.06 -11.53
C MET A 649 -7.57 12.87 -12.84
N VAL A 650 -8.58 13.73 -13.00
CA VAL A 650 -8.85 14.49 -14.22
C VAL A 650 -8.74 16.00 -14.01
N GLU A 651 -8.22 16.44 -12.86
CA GLU A 651 -8.09 17.85 -12.52
C GLU A 651 -7.04 18.54 -13.39
N GLU A 652 -7.34 19.74 -13.87
CA GLU A 652 -6.41 20.56 -14.67
C GLU A 652 -5.16 21.01 -13.90
N SER A 653 -5.22 20.99 -12.55
CA SER A 653 -4.10 21.33 -11.66
C SER A 653 -3.01 20.26 -11.59
N ARG A 654 -3.24 19.08 -12.16
CA ARG A 654 -2.24 18.00 -12.20
C ARG A 654 -1.07 18.35 -13.11
N GLU A 655 0.10 17.79 -12.78
CA GLU A 655 1.28 17.86 -13.65
C GLU A 655 0.98 17.24 -15.02
N GLN A 656 1.43 17.88 -16.08
CA GLN A 656 1.22 17.43 -17.45
C GLN A 656 2.53 17.31 -18.20
N LEU A 657 2.64 16.27 -19.00
CA LEU A 657 3.76 16.10 -19.93
C LEU A 657 3.62 17.12 -21.06
N VAL A 658 4.64 17.96 -21.23
CA VAL A 658 4.70 18.98 -22.29
C VAL A 658 5.95 18.80 -23.15
N GLY A 659 5.86 19.09 -24.43
CA GLY A 659 7.01 19.24 -25.31
C GLY A 659 7.55 20.66 -25.23
N LEU A 660 8.88 20.79 -25.24
CA LEU A 660 9.60 22.07 -25.25
C LEU A 660 10.16 22.33 -26.64
#